data_f1754b7c96175178e8733af2f0b1fcab
#
_entry.id   f1754b7c96175178e8733af2f0b1fcab
#
_cell.length_a   1.000
_cell.length_b   1.000
_cell.length_c   1.000
_cell.angle_alpha   90.00
_cell.angle_beta   90.00
_cell.angle_gamma   90.00
#
_symmetry.space_group_name_H-M   'P 1'
#
loop_
_entity.id
_entity.type
_entity.pdbx_description
1 polymer ?
#
loop_
_entity_poly.entity_id
_entity_poly.type
_entity_poly.pdbx_seq_one_letter_code
_entity_poly.pdbx_strand_id
1 'polypeptide(L)'
;MLESIKCSTSGAYYLRGQWVPADAQAPAALAAAGVTAEQADQAYKGTMAYGILTAHNTSGNDRDLRIKFDAMASHDITFVGIIQTARASGLEKFPIPYVLTNCHNSLCAVGGTINEDDHRFGLSAAKKYGGIFVPPHMAVIHQYMRERFAGCGKMILGSDSHTRYGALGTMAIGEGGGELAKQLLGRTYDVARPGVVAICLTGALPAGCGPHDVAIALVGELFKSGYVKNKVMEFVGPGIASLRQDTRNAIDAMTTETTCLSSIWETDEKTRQFLTVHGRAGDYKPLHPAELAYYDGVVSVDLSKIRPMIALPMHPSNAFPIEELNANLKDILHECEENVQKLVGRSDVKLDLCSKIENGRLRVDQGVIAGCAGGLFDSIYEAASILKGRTGGCGDYALSVYPGSQPIMMELNRTGVLTDLMASGATIRTAFCGPCFGAGDVPANGALSIRHTTRNFPSREGSKPGSGQLAGVALMDARSIAATTANGGILIPATEVDYDPTVPEYHYDPSSYEARVYQGFGHGDYDALLKLGPNIKDWPEIAPLGDNLLLKVASYITDPVTTTDELIPSGETSSYRSNPLGLAEFTLSRKDPAYVGRAKAVQAEEAARRAGQGDAALLAKIRAVPGCEALTWDDVQLASTIFAVKPGDGSAREQAASCQRVLGAGANIVNEYATKRYRSNLINWGMLPFQLNGAAPFGLGDYILIPHVREALKGDLQNIPAYVLGEEVKPFALYMAPLTSDEREILADGCLINYYKH
;
A
#
# COMPACT_ATOMS: atom_id res chain seq x y z
N MET A 1 -10.86 -22.50 5.05
CA MET A 1 -11.54 -21.81 3.92
C MET A 1 -12.92 -21.39 4.37
N LEU A 2 -13.24 -20.12 4.18
CA LEU A 2 -14.58 -19.62 4.48
C LEU A 2 -15.60 -20.20 3.48
N GLU A 3 -16.78 -20.60 3.92
CA GLU A 3 -17.83 -21.13 3.03
C GLU A 3 -18.30 -20.11 1.99
N SER A 4 -18.11 -18.81 2.27
CA SER A 4 -18.51 -17.69 1.43
C SER A 4 -17.59 -17.46 0.23
N ILE A 5 -16.34 -17.98 0.25
CA ILE A 5 -15.32 -17.69 -0.78
C ILE A 5 -14.73 -18.98 -1.31
N LYS A 6 -14.66 -19.09 -2.65
CA LYS A 6 -14.05 -20.23 -3.34
C LYS A 6 -13.17 -19.74 -4.49
N CYS A 7 -11.90 -20.21 -4.50
CA CYS A 7 -10.97 -19.94 -5.58
C CYS A 7 -10.97 -21.10 -6.59
N SER A 8 -10.95 -20.78 -7.88
CA SER A 8 -10.77 -21.80 -8.92
C SER A 8 -9.33 -22.34 -8.91
N THR A 9 -9.14 -23.56 -9.36
CA THR A 9 -7.81 -24.19 -9.50
C THR A 9 -7.16 -23.89 -10.84
N SER A 10 -7.91 -23.32 -11.78
CA SER A 10 -7.49 -22.98 -13.16
C SER A 10 -8.11 -21.65 -13.57
N GLY A 11 -7.64 -21.11 -14.70
CA GLY A 11 -8.33 -20.01 -15.36
C GLY A 11 -9.75 -20.39 -15.79
N ALA A 12 -10.52 -19.42 -16.25
CA ALA A 12 -11.86 -19.66 -16.76
C ALA A 12 -12.24 -18.64 -17.85
N TYR A 13 -13.09 -19.08 -18.75
CA TYR A 13 -13.77 -18.21 -19.72
C TYR A 13 -15.10 -17.74 -19.16
N TYR A 14 -15.34 -16.45 -19.26
CA TYR A 14 -16.66 -15.85 -19.09
C TYR A 14 -17.32 -15.80 -20.47
N LEU A 15 -18.44 -16.49 -20.64
CA LEU A 15 -19.17 -16.58 -21.91
C LEU A 15 -20.63 -16.24 -21.69
N ARG A 16 -21.05 -15.03 -22.11
CA ARG A 16 -22.46 -14.57 -22.04
C ARG A 16 -23.10 -14.79 -20.66
N GLY A 17 -22.38 -14.47 -19.58
CA GLY A 17 -22.89 -14.63 -18.21
C GLY A 17 -22.61 -15.98 -17.55
N GLN A 18 -21.97 -16.92 -18.25
CA GLN A 18 -21.63 -18.24 -17.73
C GLN A 18 -20.12 -18.46 -17.61
N TRP A 19 -19.70 -19.20 -16.63
CA TRP A 19 -18.31 -19.58 -16.42
C TRP A 19 -18.01 -20.95 -17.02
N VAL A 20 -16.98 -21.02 -17.87
CA VAL A 20 -16.46 -22.26 -18.44
C VAL A 20 -15.03 -22.43 -17.91
N PRO A 21 -14.73 -23.43 -17.05
CA PRO A 21 -13.38 -23.68 -16.56
C PRO A 21 -12.41 -23.90 -17.75
N ALA A 22 -11.19 -23.34 -17.65
CA ALA A 22 -10.15 -23.52 -18.67
C ALA A 22 -9.40 -24.85 -18.43
N ASP A 23 -10.12 -25.95 -18.60
CA ASP A 23 -9.62 -27.33 -18.48
C ASP A 23 -9.64 -28.05 -19.85
N ALA A 24 -9.37 -29.35 -19.85
CA ALA A 24 -9.33 -30.16 -21.06
C ALA A 24 -10.67 -30.19 -21.84
N GLN A 25 -11.79 -29.83 -21.19
CA GLN A 25 -13.13 -29.82 -21.80
C GLN A 25 -13.49 -28.44 -22.39
N ALA A 26 -12.75 -27.38 -22.01
CA ALA A 26 -13.03 -26.02 -22.46
C ALA A 26 -13.12 -25.86 -23.98
N PRO A 27 -12.21 -26.43 -24.81
CA PRO A 27 -12.29 -26.27 -26.24
C PRO A 27 -13.61 -26.82 -26.84
N ALA A 28 -14.08 -27.96 -26.32
CA ALA A 28 -15.33 -28.56 -26.79
C ALA A 28 -16.55 -27.74 -26.35
N ALA A 29 -16.55 -27.23 -25.11
CA ALA A 29 -17.63 -26.39 -24.59
C ALA A 29 -17.72 -25.04 -25.35
N LEU A 30 -16.59 -24.41 -25.60
CA LEU A 30 -16.51 -23.16 -26.37
C LEU A 30 -16.94 -23.36 -27.83
N ALA A 31 -16.50 -24.43 -28.48
CA ALA A 31 -16.90 -24.76 -29.84
C ALA A 31 -18.41 -25.05 -29.96
N ALA A 32 -18.99 -25.74 -28.99
CA ALA A 32 -20.45 -25.98 -28.93
C ALA A 32 -21.23 -24.66 -28.75
N ALA A 33 -20.63 -23.64 -28.14
CA ALA A 33 -21.21 -22.31 -28.02
C ALA A 33 -20.92 -21.38 -29.22
N GLY A 34 -20.25 -21.88 -30.26
CA GLY A 34 -19.92 -21.14 -31.48
C GLY A 34 -18.66 -20.28 -31.40
N VAL A 35 -17.79 -20.52 -30.39
CA VAL A 35 -16.51 -19.81 -30.25
C VAL A 35 -15.40 -20.57 -30.98
N THR A 36 -14.69 -19.86 -31.86
CA THR A 36 -13.52 -20.45 -32.56
C THR A 36 -12.28 -20.51 -31.67
N ALA A 37 -11.31 -21.35 -32.03
CA ALA A 37 -10.04 -21.41 -31.30
C ALA A 37 -9.29 -20.06 -31.26
N GLU A 38 -9.32 -19.32 -32.36
CA GLU A 38 -8.73 -17.99 -32.46
C GLU A 38 -9.42 -16.98 -31.53
N GLN A 39 -10.75 -17.02 -31.43
CA GLN A 39 -11.50 -16.20 -30.49
C GLN A 39 -11.19 -16.57 -29.04
N ALA A 40 -11.04 -17.86 -28.73
CA ALA A 40 -10.65 -18.33 -27.41
C ALA A 40 -9.24 -17.85 -27.02
N ASP A 41 -8.27 -17.91 -27.92
CA ASP A 41 -6.91 -17.40 -27.71
C ASP A 41 -6.86 -15.88 -27.47
N GLN A 42 -7.80 -15.14 -28.05
CA GLN A 42 -7.90 -13.69 -27.87
C GLN A 42 -8.86 -13.27 -26.74
N ALA A 43 -9.47 -14.21 -26.04
CA ALA A 43 -10.51 -13.92 -25.04
C ALA A 43 -10.01 -13.06 -23.87
N TYR A 44 -8.70 -13.06 -23.55
CA TYR A 44 -8.11 -12.18 -22.53
C TYR A 44 -8.34 -10.69 -22.85
N LYS A 45 -8.56 -10.33 -24.12
CA LYS A 45 -8.90 -8.97 -24.56
C LYS A 45 -10.31 -8.54 -24.16
N GLY A 46 -11.15 -9.49 -23.75
CA GLY A 46 -12.52 -9.23 -23.31
C GLY A 46 -12.66 -8.72 -21.89
N THR A 47 -11.58 -8.67 -21.10
CA THR A 47 -11.61 -8.12 -19.74
C THR A 47 -11.69 -6.58 -19.76
N MET A 48 -12.34 -5.98 -18.75
CA MET A 48 -12.36 -4.52 -18.58
C MET A 48 -10.95 -3.97 -18.38
N ALA A 49 -10.14 -4.70 -17.61
CA ALA A 49 -8.75 -4.36 -17.34
C ALA A 49 -7.93 -4.25 -18.64
N TYR A 50 -8.09 -5.18 -19.58
CA TYR A 50 -7.41 -5.11 -20.86
C TYR A 50 -7.77 -3.84 -21.64
N GLY A 51 -9.06 -3.52 -21.70
CA GLY A 51 -9.56 -2.34 -22.42
C GLY A 51 -8.96 -1.03 -21.87
N ILE A 52 -8.96 -0.88 -20.54
CA ILE A 52 -8.43 0.31 -19.86
C ILE A 52 -6.91 0.41 -20.05
N LEU A 53 -6.17 -0.67 -19.81
CA LEU A 53 -4.70 -0.69 -19.99
C LEU A 53 -4.30 -0.37 -21.43
N THR A 54 -5.03 -0.91 -22.40
CA THR A 54 -4.75 -0.67 -23.83
C THR A 54 -5.02 0.78 -24.22
N ALA A 55 -6.06 1.41 -23.69
CA ALA A 55 -6.38 2.82 -23.95
C ALA A 55 -5.30 3.79 -23.41
N HIS A 56 -4.56 3.38 -22.38
CA HIS A 56 -3.50 4.20 -21.75
C HIS A 56 -2.08 3.77 -22.14
N ASN A 57 -1.95 2.71 -22.93
CA ASN A 57 -0.65 2.18 -23.35
C ASN A 57 -0.11 2.93 -24.57
N THR A 58 1.11 3.44 -24.46
CA THR A 58 1.80 4.18 -25.52
C THR A 58 2.91 3.38 -26.21
N SER A 59 3.19 2.14 -25.76
CA SER A 59 4.29 1.34 -26.31
C SER A 59 3.99 0.72 -27.68
N GLY A 60 2.71 0.57 -28.05
CA GLY A 60 2.31 -0.25 -29.19
C GLY A 60 2.54 -1.76 -28.99
N ASN A 61 3.09 -2.18 -27.84
CA ASN A 61 3.34 -3.57 -27.47
C ASN A 61 2.25 -4.06 -26.53
N ASP A 62 1.75 -5.27 -26.78
CA ASP A 62 0.65 -5.84 -25.99
C ASP A 62 1.10 -6.58 -24.73
N ARG A 63 2.40 -6.81 -24.55
CA ARG A 63 3.01 -7.48 -23.38
C ARG A 63 3.74 -6.52 -22.47
N ASP A 64 4.50 -5.60 -23.04
CA ASP A 64 5.31 -4.62 -22.31
C ASP A 64 4.66 -3.24 -22.46
N LEU A 65 3.88 -2.87 -21.46
CA LEU A 65 3.06 -1.66 -21.51
C LEU A 65 3.85 -0.46 -21.01
N ARG A 66 3.61 0.70 -21.64
CA ARG A 66 4.07 2.04 -21.23
C ARG A 66 2.86 2.91 -20.97
N ILE A 67 2.42 2.93 -19.72
CA ILE A 67 1.16 3.56 -19.31
C ILE A 67 1.37 5.05 -19.02
N LYS A 68 0.42 5.87 -19.50
CA LYS A 68 0.22 7.25 -19.07
C LYS A 68 -1.07 7.37 -18.27
N PHE A 69 -1.02 8.13 -17.19
CA PHE A 69 -2.16 8.32 -16.30
C PHE A 69 -2.92 9.62 -16.60
N ASP A 70 -4.20 9.66 -16.24
CA ASP A 70 -5.07 10.84 -16.39
C ASP A 70 -4.90 11.84 -15.26
N ALA A 71 -4.51 11.39 -14.08
CA ALA A 71 -4.26 12.23 -12.91
C ALA A 71 -3.34 11.52 -11.92
N MET A 72 -2.79 12.32 -11.00
CA MET A 72 -1.97 11.84 -9.89
C MET A 72 -2.43 12.42 -8.56
N ALA A 73 -2.14 11.68 -7.47
CA ALA A 73 -2.41 12.15 -6.12
C ALA A 73 -1.28 11.77 -5.16
N SER A 74 -0.95 12.68 -4.26
CA SER A 74 0.01 12.43 -3.18
C SER A 74 -0.43 13.09 -1.88
N HIS A 75 0.06 12.55 -0.77
CA HIS A 75 -0.18 13.11 0.55
C HIS A 75 1.08 13.77 1.13
N ASP A 76 0.91 14.49 2.22
CA ASP A 76 1.91 15.38 2.83
C ASP A 76 3.18 14.69 3.34
N ILE A 77 3.17 13.39 3.58
CA ILE A 77 4.41 12.65 3.90
C ILE A 77 5.17 12.13 2.67
N THR A 78 4.72 12.45 1.44
CA THR A 78 5.35 11.97 0.20
C THR A 78 5.56 13.06 -0.84
N PHE A 79 4.64 14.02 -1.01
CA PHE A 79 4.71 14.95 -2.14
C PHE A 79 5.97 15.84 -2.12
N VAL A 80 6.51 16.19 -0.94
CA VAL A 80 7.73 17.00 -0.87
C VAL A 80 8.89 16.26 -1.53
N GLY A 81 9.14 15.00 -1.14
CA GLY A 81 10.19 14.16 -1.71
C GLY A 81 10.01 13.90 -3.21
N ILE A 82 8.77 13.66 -3.64
CA ILE A 82 8.42 13.45 -5.06
C ILE A 82 8.76 14.69 -5.89
N ILE A 83 8.32 15.88 -5.45
CA ILE A 83 8.57 17.14 -6.15
C ILE A 83 10.07 17.48 -6.13
N GLN A 84 10.77 17.27 -5.01
CA GLN A 84 12.21 17.47 -4.93
C GLN A 84 12.98 16.54 -5.87
N THR A 85 12.56 15.26 -6.00
CA THR A 85 13.13 14.32 -6.97
C THR A 85 12.92 14.78 -8.40
N ALA A 86 11.70 15.17 -8.75
CA ALA A 86 11.37 15.67 -10.08
C ALA A 86 12.11 17.00 -10.40
N ARG A 87 12.24 17.91 -9.42
CA ARG A 87 13.03 19.15 -9.56
C ARG A 87 14.50 18.86 -9.86
N ALA A 88 15.09 17.96 -9.11
CA ALA A 88 16.48 17.54 -9.33
C ALA A 88 16.70 16.95 -10.74
N SER A 89 15.63 16.48 -11.37
CA SER A 89 15.59 15.88 -12.71
C SER A 89 15.04 16.81 -13.80
N GLY A 90 14.85 18.11 -13.53
CA GLY A 90 14.46 19.10 -14.53
C GLY A 90 12.93 19.36 -14.63
N LEU A 91 12.17 19.22 -13.56
CA LEU A 91 10.74 19.54 -13.54
C LEU A 91 10.45 20.99 -13.93
N GLU A 92 9.65 21.21 -14.96
CA GLU A 92 9.21 22.53 -15.42
C GLU A 92 7.77 22.84 -14.99
N LYS A 93 6.85 21.89 -15.16
CA LYS A 93 5.41 22.01 -14.82
C LYS A 93 4.79 20.64 -14.55
N PHE A 94 3.67 20.61 -13.89
CA PHE A 94 2.88 19.37 -13.77
C PHE A 94 2.16 19.09 -15.10
N PRO A 95 2.48 17.96 -15.77
CA PRO A 95 1.96 17.67 -17.10
C PRO A 95 0.50 17.17 -17.09
N ILE A 96 0.06 16.65 -15.95
CA ILE A 96 -1.31 16.14 -15.70
C ILE A 96 -1.81 16.68 -14.36
N PRO A 97 -3.12 16.65 -14.06
CA PRO A 97 -3.64 17.03 -12.76
C PRO A 97 -2.92 16.29 -11.63
N TYR A 98 -2.27 17.05 -10.76
CA TYR A 98 -1.56 16.52 -9.59
C TYR A 98 -2.16 17.09 -8.32
N VAL A 99 -2.78 16.22 -7.52
CA VAL A 99 -3.47 16.57 -6.28
C VAL A 99 -2.55 16.34 -5.09
N LEU A 100 -2.27 17.40 -4.35
CA LEU A 100 -1.47 17.41 -3.12
C LEU A 100 -2.40 17.52 -1.93
N THR A 101 -2.57 16.42 -1.18
CA THR A 101 -3.46 16.36 -0.01
C THR A 101 -2.66 16.40 1.28
N ASN A 102 -3.23 16.99 2.32
CA ASN A 102 -2.61 17.13 3.63
C ASN A 102 -3.43 16.37 4.68
N CYS A 103 -3.37 15.05 4.63
CA CYS A 103 -4.22 14.18 5.44
C CYS A 103 -3.46 13.16 6.30
N HIS A 104 -2.11 13.09 6.20
CA HIS A 104 -1.28 12.18 6.98
C HIS A 104 -0.53 12.91 8.10
N ASN A 105 0.09 14.04 7.79
CA ASN A 105 0.81 14.88 8.75
C ASN A 105 0.04 16.15 9.12
N SER A 106 -1.25 16.21 8.78
CA SER A 106 -2.05 17.35 9.21
C SER A 106 -1.80 17.62 10.69
N LEU A 107 -1.77 18.86 11.11
CA LEU A 107 -1.38 19.32 12.46
C LEU A 107 -1.99 18.53 13.63
N CYS A 108 -3.00 17.69 13.35
CA CYS A 108 -3.54 16.71 14.28
C CYS A 108 -2.53 15.68 14.79
N ALA A 109 -1.53 15.33 13.97
CA ALA A 109 -0.61 14.23 14.28
C ALA A 109 0.56 14.67 15.14
N VAL A 110 1.24 15.74 14.75
CA VAL A 110 2.51 16.13 15.36
C VAL A 110 2.49 17.54 15.94
N GLY A 111 1.68 18.44 15.40
CA GLY A 111 1.54 19.81 15.88
C GLY A 111 2.81 20.65 15.78
N GLY A 112 3.71 20.31 14.85
CA GLY A 112 5.02 20.95 14.73
C GLY A 112 5.14 21.87 13.52
N THR A 113 5.97 22.90 13.63
CA THR A 113 6.32 23.82 12.55
C THR A 113 6.79 23.08 11.29
N ILE A 114 7.50 21.97 11.44
CA ILE A 114 7.97 21.11 10.35
C ILE A 114 6.82 20.68 9.43
N ASN A 115 5.68 20.32 9.98
CA ASN A 115 4.53 19.85 9.18
C ASN A 115 3.89 21.00 8.40
N GLU A 116 3.78 22.16 9.02
CA GLU A 116 3.26 23.36 8.35
C GLU A 116 4.22 23.85 7.25
N ASP A 117 5.53 23.69 7.43
CA ASP A 117 6.52 23.99 6.38
C ASP A 117 6.33 23.09 5.15
N ASP A 118 6.04 21.81 5.34
CA ASP A 118 5.71 20.87 4.26
C ASP A 118 4.42 21.28 3.53
N HIS A 119 3.39 21.71 4.28
CA HIS A 119 2.13 22.20 3.71
C HIS A 119 2.34 23.50 2.90
N ARG A 120 3.13 24.43 3.42
CA ARG A 120 3.49 25.68 2.71
C ARG A 120 4.31 25.42 1.47
N PHE A 121 5.23 24.45 1.53
CA PHE A 121 5.95 23.99 0.33
C PHE A 121 4.95 23.44 -0.70
N GLY A 122 4.05 22.53 -0.30
CA GLY A 122 3.05 21.94 -1.20
C GLY A 122 2.17 22.98 -1.89
N LEU A 123 1.66 23.97 -1.15
CA LEU A 123 0.88 25.08 -1.74
C LEU A 123 1.73 25.92 -2.70
N SER A 124 2.98 26.24 -2.34
CA SER A 124 3.89 27.00 -3.23
C SER A 124 4.25 26.21 -4.49
N ALA A 125 4.41 24.90 -4.38
CA ALA A 125 4.65 24.03 -5.52
C ALA A 125 3.41 23.91 -6.43
N ALA A 126 2.22 23.77 -5.84
CA ALA A 126 0.97 23.79 -6.61
C ALA A 126 0.79 25.09 -7.38
N LYS A 127 1.11 26.23 -6.77
CA LYS A 127 1.10 27.55 -7.44
C LYS A 127 2.14 27.63 -8.56
N LYS A 128 3.39 27.22 -8.27
CA LYS A 128 4.48 27.31 -9.24
C LYS A 128 4.28 26.38 -10.44
N TYR A 129 3.97 25.13 -10.20
CA TYR A 129 3.92 24.10 -11.25
C TYR A 129 2.52 23.80 -11.80
N GLY A 130 1.50 24.49 -11.31
CA GLY A 130 0.12 24.31 -11.76
C GLY A 130 -0.52 23.05 -11.18
N GLY A 131 -0.52 22.89 -9.86
CA GLY A 131 -1.13 21.76 -9.15
C GLY A 131 -2.42 22.10 -8.44
N ILE A 132 -2.97 21.10 -7.75
CA ILE A 132 -4.16 21.22 -6.91
C ILE A 132 -3.73 20.94 -5.46
N PHE A 133 -4.06 21.87 -4.53
CA PHE A 133 -3.67 21.73 -3.15
C PHE A 133 -4.90 21.64 -2.25
N VAL A 134 -5.05 20.51 -1.57
CA VAL A 134 -6.12 20.23 -0.61
C VAL A 134 -5.58 20.46 0.81
N PRO A 135 -6.03 21.50 1.52
CA PRO A 135 -5.56 21.82 2.86
C PRO A 135 -5.81 20.70 3.88
N PRO A 136 -5.13 20.75 5.05
CA PRO A 136 -5.42 19.83 6.17
C PRO A 136 -6.89 19.83 6.58
N HIS A 137 -7.37 18.69 7.05
CA HIS A 137 -8.72 18.48 7.57
C HIS A 137 -9.87 18.56 6.55
N MET A 138 -9.57 18.74 5.26
CA MET A 138 -10.60 18.84 4.21
C MET A 138 -11.08 17.46 3.75
N ALA A 139 -10.16 16.55 3.47
CA ALA A 139 -10.46 15.17 3.08
C ALA A 139 -9.24 14.27 3.23
N VAL A 140 -9.47 12.97 3.45
CA VAL A 140 -8.45 11.96 3.18
C VAL A 140 -8.26 11.84 1.66
N ILE A 141 -7.02 11.54 1.23
CA ILE A 141 -6.65 11.54 -0.19
C ILE A 141 -7.63 10.76 -1.06
N HIS A 142 -7.98 9.53 -0.65
CA HIS A 142 -8.80 8.65 -1.50
C HIS A 142 -10.25 9.13 -1.58
N GLN A 143 -10.78 9.75 -0.53
CA GLN A 143 -12.14 10.29 -0.60
C GLN A 143 -12.20 11.52 -1.51
N TYR A 144 -11.22 12.42 -1.42
CA TYR A 144 -11.13 13.56 -2.34
C TYR A 144 -11.05 13.10 -3.80
N MET A 145 -10.22 12.08 -4.08
CA MET A 145 -10.07 11.55 -5.44
C MET A 145 -11.35 10.89 -5.95
N ARG A 146 -12.08 10.16 -5.10
CA ARG A 146 -13.41 9.58 -5.44
C ARG A 146 -14.42 10.67 -5.76
N GLU A 147 -14.49 11.70 -4.94
CA GLU A 147 -15.45 12.78 -5.09
C GLU A 147 -15.15 13.69 -6.30
N ARG A 148 -13.86 13.88 -6.68
CA ARG A 148 -13.46 14.89 -7.66
C ARG A 148 -12.82 14.39 -8.95
N PHE A 149 -12.22 13.19 -8.98
CA PHE A 149 -11.38 12.75 -10.10
C PHE A 149 -11.73 11.37 -10.67
N ALA A 150 -12.01 10.38 -9.83
CA ALA A 150 -12.28 9.02 -10.29
C ALA A 150 -13.49 8.96 -11.22
N GLY A 151 -13.39 8.26 -12.33
CA GLY A 151 -14.45 8.11 -13.33
C GLY A 151 -14.18 6.92 -14.24
N CYS A 152 -15.20 6.46 -14.95
CA CYS A 152 -15.16 5.21 -15.69
C CYS A 152 -14.15 5.24 -16.85
N GLY A 153 -13.27 4.25 -16.87
CA GLY A 153 -12.26 4.08 -17.90
C GLY A 153 -10.99 4.92 -17.69
N LYS A 154 -10.86 5.65 -16.57
CA LYS A 154 -9.66 6.42 -16.25
C LYS A 154 -8.59 5.56 -15.58
N MET A 155 -7.34 6.05 -15.60
CA MET A 155 -6.22 5.54 -14.79
C MET A 155 -5.64 6.65 -13.93
N ILE A 156 -5.42 6.35 -12.63
CA ILE A 156 -4.87 7.28 -11.65
C ILE A 156 -3.69 6.66 -10.92
N LEU A 157 -2.58 7.40 -10.78
CA LEU A 157 -1.42 7.01 -9.99
C LEU A 157 -1.38 7.78 -8.68
N GLY A 158 -1.18 7.07 -7.56
CA GLY A 158 -1.06 7.70 -6.25
C GLY A 158 0.17 7.25 -5.48
N SER A 159 0.65 8.11 -4.58
CA SER A 159 1.76 7.78 -3.68
C SER A 159 1.33 6.98 -2.45
N ASP A 160 0.05 6.75 -2.28
CA ASP A 160 -0.50 5.88 -1.23
C ASP A 160 -0.91 4.51 -1.81
N SER A 161 -0.64 3.45 -1.06
CA SER A 161 -0.93 2.08 -1.50
C SER A 161 -2.42 1.77 -1.65
N HIS A 162 -3.30 2.50 -0.93
CA HIS A 162 -4.76 2.39 -1.06
C HIS A 162 -5.35 3.22 -2.21
N THR A 163 -4.52 3.64 -3.15
CA THR A 163 -4.99 4.25 -4.40
C THR A 163 -5.75 3.19 -5.20
N ARG A 164 -7.04 3.07 -4.89
CA ARG A 164 -8.01 2.11 -5.44
C ARG A 164 -9.34 2.82 -5.67
N TYR A 165 -9.74 2.91 -6.93
CA TYR A 165 -10.98 3.58 -7.34
C TYR A 165 -11.74 2.74 -8.37
N GLY A 166 -11.47 1.43 -8.38
CA GLY A 166 -12.07 0.46 -9.28
C GLY A 166 -13.60 0.43 -9.20
N ALA A 167 -14.14 0.60 -7.99
CA ALA A 167 -15.58 0.69 -7.76
C ALA A 167 -16.27 1.87 -8.47
N LEU A 168 -15.51 2.87 -8.92
CA LEU A 168 -15.97 3.99 -9.76
C LEU A 168 -15.50 3.87 -11.22
N GLY A 169 -15.09 2.67 -11.63
CA GLY A 169 -14.64 2.40 -12.99
C GLY A 169 -13.25 2.95 -13.31
N THR A 170 -12.45 3.35 -12.32
CA THR A 170 -11.08 3.86 -12.49
C THR A 170 -10.06 2.82 -12.07
N MET A 171 -9.21 2.38 -12.99
CA MET A 171 -8.07 1.54 -12.62
C MET A 171 -7.00 2.42 -11.97
N ALA A 172 -6.82 2.28 -10.67
CA ALA A 172 -5.90 3.10 -9.89
C ALA A 172 -4.78 2.26 -9.30
N ILE A 173 -3.56 2.80 -9.30
CA ILE A 173 -2.35 2.11 -8.85
C ILE A 173 -1.65 2.97 -7.79
N GLY A 174 -1.30 2.34 -6.67
CA GLY A 174 -0.49 2.97 -5.63
C GLY A 174 0.97 2.58 -5.77
N GLU A 175 1.87 3.56 -5.98
CA GLU A 175 3.29 3.34 -6.19
C GLU A 175 4.17 4.25 -5.34
N GLY A 176 5.47 4.00 -5.35
CA GLY A 176 6.44 4.83 -4.67
C GLY A 176 6.73 6.14 -5.38
N GLY A 177 7.35 7.07 -4.65
CA GLY A 177 7.62 8.43 -5.12
C GLY A 177 8.40 8.52 -6.43
N GLY A 178 9.29 7.56 -6.70
CA GLY A 178 10.05 7.49 -7.96
C GLY A 178 9.15 7.34 -9.19
N GLU A 179 8.12 6.50 -9.13
CA GLU A 179 7.18 6.32 -10.24
C GLU A 179 6.34 7.59 -10.48
N LEU A 180 5.96 8.28 -9.39
CA LEU A 180 5.26 9.56 -9.52
C LEU A 180 6.18 10.65 -10.09
N ALA A 181 7.45 10.69 -9.69
CA ALA A 181 8.43 11.61 -10.26
C ALA A 181 8.60 11.41 -11.77
N LYS A 182 8.63 10.15 -12.25
CA LYS A 182 8.61 9.84 -13.69
C LYS A 182 7.43 10.48 -14.42
N GLN A 183 6.22 10.36 -13.84
CA GLN A 183 5.03 10.96 -14.45
C GLN A 183 5.12 12.49 -14.48
N LEU A 184 5.67 13.13 -13.42
CA LEU A 184 5.92 14.58 -13.39
C LEU A 184 6.90 15.03 -14.47
N LEU A 185 7.79 14.15 -14.89
CA LEU A 185 8.74 14.38 -16.00
C LEU A 185 8.17 13.97 -17.37
N GLY A 186 6.86 13.69 -17.46
CA GLY A 186 6.18 13.27 -18.68
C GLY A 186 6.54 11.87 -19.17
N ARG A 187 7.18 11.05 -18.33
CA ARG A 187 7.57 9.67 -18.65
C ARG A 187 6.42 8.71 -18.41
N THR A 188 6.62 7.42 -18.71
CA THR A 188 5.61 6.37 -18.61
C THR A 188 5.80 5.52 -17.35
N TYR A 189 4.76 4.82 -16.98
CA TYR A 189 4.81 3.72 -16.02
C TYR A 189 4.94 2.41 -16.78
N ASP A 190 6.08 1.78 -16.66
CA ASP A 190 6.42 0.58 -17.41
C ASP A 190 6.02 -0.66 -16.61
N VAL A 191 5.23 -1.52 -17.23
CA VAL A 191 4.72 -2.74 -16.59
C VAL A 191 4.48 -3.84 -17.63
N ALA A 192 4.89 -5.07 -17.32
CA ALA A 192 4.41 -6.22 -18.08
C ALA A 192 2.89 -6.35 -17.89
N ARG A 193 2.17 -6.72 -18.97
CA ARG A 193 0.72 -6.88 -18.89
C ARG A 193 0.37 -7.82 -17.73
N PRO A 194 -0.39 -7.33 -16.72
CA PRO A 194 -0.77 -8.16 -15.59
C PRO A 194 -1.83 -9.19 -15.96
N GLY A 195 -1.81 -10.32 -15.28
CA GLY A 195 -2.93 -11.24 -15.28
C GLY A 195 -4.18 -10.62 -14.65
N VAL A 196 -5.34 -11.16 -14.97
CA VAL A 196 -6.65 -10.68 -14.47
C VAL A 196 -7.39 -11.82 -13.79
N VAL A 197 -7.83 -11.59 -12.55
CA VAL A 197 -8.64 -12.54 -11.78
C VAL A 197 -10.04 -11.97 -11.57
N ALA A 198 -11.05 -12.73 -11.97
CA ALA A 198 -12.43 -12.34 -11.72
C ALA A 198 -12.80 -12.57 -10.24
N ILE A 199 -13.44 -11.56 -9.64
CA ILE A 199 -14.07 -11.65 -8.32
C ILE A 199 -15.59 -11.66 -8.56
N CYS A 200 -16.17 -12.84 -8.63
CA CYS A 200 -17.58 -13.01 -8.97
C CYS A 200 -18.46 -12.92 -7.71
N LEU A 201 -19.17 -11.81 -7.58
CA LEU A 201 -20.08 -11.55 -6.46
C LEU A 201 -21.48 -12.06 -6.77
N THR A 202 -22.07 -12.80 -5.83
CA THR A 202 -23.45 -13.29 -5.89
C THR A 202 -24.18 -13.00 -4.57
N GLY A 203 -25.52 -13.04 -4.59
CA GLY A 203 -26.34 -12.80 -3.40
C GLY A 203 -26.31 -11.33 -2.92
N ALA A 204 -26.67 -11.14 -1.66
CA ALA A 204 -26.69 -9.84 -0.98
C ALA A 204 -26.21 -9.99 0.47
N LEU A 205 -25.62 -8.94 1.03
CA LEU A 205 -25.14 -8.94 2.41
C LEU A 205 -26.30 -9.11 3.41
N PRO A 206 -26.13 -9.95 4.43
CA PRO A 206 -27.07 -10.03 5.56
C PRO A 206 -27.07 -8.70 6.34
N ALA A 207 -28.19 -8.45 7.04
CA ALA A 207 -28.26 -7.34 7.99
C ALA A 207 -27.16 -7.49 9.07
N GLY A 208 -26.54 -6.40 9.47
CA GLY A 208 -25.43 -6.38 10.43
C GLY A 208 -24.05 -6.71 9.83
N CYS A 209 -23.97 -7.09 8.55
CA CYS A 209 -22.71 -7.21 7.81
C CYS A 209 -22.46 -5.98 6.96
N GLY A 210 -21.20 -5.59 6.84
CA GLY A 210 -20.78 -4.42 6.10
C GLY A 210 -19.59 -4.66 5.16
N PRO A 211 -19.08 -3.59 4.53
CA PRO A 211 -18.00 -3.70 3.56
C PRO A 211 -16.72 -4.32 4.12
N HIS A 212 -16.43 -4.04 5.39
CA HIS A 212 -15.17 -4.52 5.99
C HIS A 212 -15.21 -6.03 6.27
N ASP A 213 -16.40 -6.60 6.49
CA ASP A 213 -16.57 -8.05 6.63
C ASP A 213 -16.21 -8.77 5.32
N VAL A 214 -16.67 -8.25 4.18
CA VAL A 214 -16.30 -8.78 2.85
C VAL A 214 -14.80 -8.62 2.60
N ALA A 215 -14.25 -7.45 2.92
CA ALA A 215 -12.85 -7.14 2.68
C ALA A 215 -11.91 -8.02 3.52
N ILE A 216 -12.18 -8.17 4.82
CA ILE A 216 -11.42 -9.05 5.72
C ILE A 216 -11.48 -10.50 5.26
N ALA A 217 -12.67 -10.97 4.86
CA ALA A 217 -12.85 -12.33 4.34
C ALA A 217 -12.00 -12.54 3.06
N LEU A 218 -12.03 -11.59 2.11
CA LEU A 218 -11.21 -11.66 0.89
C LEU A 218 -9.71 -11.66 1.20
N VAL A 219 -9.24 -10.77 2.08
CA VAL A 219 -7.82 -10.71 2.46
C VAL A 219 -7.40 -12.00 3.16
N GLY A 220 -8.21 -12.53 4.05
CA GLY A 220 -7.94 -13.79 4.76
C GLY A 220 -7.71 -14.97 3.83
N GLU A 221 -8.51 -15.09 2.77
CA GLU A 221 -8.42 -16.21 1.81
C GLU A 221 -7.34 -15.98 0.73
N LEU A 222 -7.14 -14.74 0.27
CA LEU A 222 -6.32 -14.49 -0.92
C LEU A 222 -4.86 -14.13 -0.62
N PHE A 223 -4.56 -13.54 0.56
CA PHE A 223 -3.22 -13.06 0.86
C PHE A 223 -2.20 -14.21 0.97
N LYS A 224 -2.49 -15.22 1.81
CA LYS A 224 -1.56 -16.32 2.12
C LYS A 224 -1.22 -17.16 0.88
N SER A 225 -2.19 -17.35 -0.01
CA SER A 225 -2.01 -18.10 -1.25
C SER A 225 -1.29 -17.30 -2.35
N GLY A 226 -1.28 -15.97 -2.25
CA GLY A 226 -0.81 -15.08 -3.31
C GLY A 226 -1.63 -15.15 -4.60
N TYR A 227 -2.86 -15.62 -4.54
CA TYR A 227 -3.70 -15.94 -5.70
C TYR A 227 -3.88 -14.76 -6.67
N VAL A 228 -3.98 -13.54 -6.14
CA VAL A 228 -4.13 -12.30 -6.90
C VAL A 228 -2.88 -11.42 -6.91
N LYS A 229 -1.74 -11.94 -6.41
CA LYS A 229 -0.50 -11.17 -6.30
C LYS A 229 -0.07 -10.61 -7.66
N ASN A 230 0.15 -9.28 -7.72
CA ASN A 230 0.54 -8.52 -8.92
C ASN A 230 -0.43 -8.64 -10.11
N LYS A 231 -1.65 -9.14 -9.89
CA LYS A 231 -2.71 -9.23 -10.89
C LYS A 231 -3.75 -8.12 -10.68
N VAL A 232 -4.63 -7.93 -11.64
CA VAL A 232 -5.81 -7.06 -11.49
C VAL A 232 -6.99 -7.89 -10.98
N MET A 233 -7.64 -7.41 -9.94
CA MET A 233 -8.90 -7.96 -9.45
C MET A 233 -10.06 -7.30 -10.21
N GLU A 234 -10.78 -8.06 -11.01
CA GLU A 234 -11.93 -7.58 -11.79
C GLU A 234 -13.22 -8.06 -11.16
N PHE A 235 -13.97 -7.16 -10.51
CA PHE A 235 -15.21 -7.48 -9.82
C PHE A 235 -16.36 -7.52 -10.80
N VAL A 236 -17.04 -8.66 -10.84
CA VAL A 236 -18.13 -8.98 -11.76
C VAL A 236 -19.27 -9.70 -11.05
N GLY A 237 -20.40 -9.81 -11.69
CA GLY A 237 -21.50 -10.67 -11.25
C GLY A 237 -22.66 -9.94 -10.60
N PRO A 238 -23.82 -10.64 -10.45
CA PRO A 238 -25.10 -10.03 -10.10
C PRO A 238 -25.15 -9.46 -8.67
N GLY A 239 -24.26 -9.91 -7.76
CA GLY A 239 -24.18 -9.41 -6.39
C GLY A 239 -23.77 -7.93 -6.31
N ILE A 240 -23.08 -7.38 -7.33
CA ILE A 240 -22.68 -5.98 -7.37
C ILE A 240 -23.92 -5.07 -7.23
N ALA A 241 -25.00 -5.35 -7.91
CA ALA A 241 -26.21 -4.55 -7.87
C ALA A 241 -26.86 -4.48 -6.47
N SER A 242 -26.59 -5.43 -5.58
CA SER A 242 -27.07 -5.40 -4.19
C SER A 242 -26.31 -4.42 -3.31
N LEU A 243 -25.06 -4.09 -3.64
CA LEU A 243 -24.16 -3.26 -2.84
C LEU A 243 -24.38 -1.76 -3.13
N ARG A 244 -24.41 -0.94 -2.09
CA ARG A 244 -24.36 0.53 -2.21
C ARG A 244 -22.98 0.96 -2.69
N GLN A 245 -22.86 2.16 -3.26
CA GLN A 245 -21.58 2.62 -3.84
C GLN A 245 -20.50 2.78 -2.77
N ASP A 246 -20.82 3.28 -1.57
CA ASP A 246 -19.86 3.38 -0.47
C ASP A 246 -19.36 2.01 -0.01
N THR A 247 -20.23 1.00 0.01
CA THR A 247 -19.84 -0.39 0.29
C THR A 247 -18.80 -0.89 -0.71
N ARG A 248 -19.03 -0.66 -2.02
CA ARG A 248 -18.06 -1.04 -3.06
C ARG A 248 -16.74 -0.29 -2.89
N ASN A 249 -16.79 1.02 -2.63
CA ASN A 249 -15.62 1.88 -2.41
C ASN A 249 -14.76 1.40 -1.23
N ALA A 250 -15.39 0.96 -0.14
CA ALA A 250 -14.70 0.47 1.04
C ALA A 250 -14.05 -0.90 0.80
N ILE A 251 -14.74 -1.84 0.14
CA ILE A 251 -14.17 -3.13 -0.26
C ILE A 251 -12.98 -2.90 -1.19
N ASP A 252 -13.15 -2.04 -2.19
CA ASP A 252 -12.14 -1.74 -3.20
C ASP A 252 -10.84 -1.20 -2.57
N ALA A 253 -10.94 -0.30 -1.58
CA ALA A 253 -9.79 0.21 -0.84
C ALA A 253 -8.94 -0.91 -0.21
N MET A 254 -9.58 -1.94 0.31
CA MET A 254 -8.92 -3.05 0.99
C MET A 254 -8.28 -4.07 0.04
N THR A 255 -8.55 -4.02 -1.26
CA THR A 255 -7.92 -4.94 -2.23
C THR A 255 -6.40 -4.85 -2.22
N THR A 256 -5.84 -3.70 -1.85
CA THR A 256 -4.40 -3.52 -1.66
C THR A 256 -3.79 -4.56 -0.72
N GLU A 257 -4.50 -4.96 0.32
CA GLU A 257 -4.02 -5.89 1.35
C GLU A 257 -3.96 -7.35 0.84
N THR A 258 -4.47 -7.62 -0.36
CA THR A 258 -4.29 -8.90 -1.07
C THR A 258 -3.01 -8.93 -1.93
N THR A 259 -2.22 -7.86 -1.96
CA THR A 259 -1.05 -7.66 -2.83
C THR A 259 -1.37 -7.60 -4.34
N CYS A 260 -2.61 -7.36 -4.73
CA CYS A 260 -2.97 -7.15 -6.13
C CYS A 260 -2.33 -5.86 -6.68
N LEU A 261 -2.15 -5.79 -8.00
CA LEU A 261 -1.64 -4.59 -8.68
C LEU A 261 -2.69 -3.47 -8.67
N SER A 262 -3.92 -3.80 -9.04
CA SER A 262 -5.04 -2.87 -9.13
C SER A 262 -6.37 -3.63 -9.03
N SER A 263 -7.46 -2.89 -9.05
CA SER A 263 -8.83 -3.40 -9.08
C SER A 263 -9.68 -2.62 -10.06
N ILE A 264 -10.73 -3.25 -10.58
CA ILE A 264 -11.76 -2.64 -11.43
C ILE A 264 -13.09 -3.36 -11.22
N TRP A 265 -14.20 -2.64 -11.30
CA TRP A 265 -15.54 -3.18 -11.08
C TRP A 265 -16.42 -2.92 -12.29
N GLU A 266 -17.39 -3.81 -12.52
CA GLU A 266 -18.53 -3.48 -13.36
C GLU A 266 -19.23 -2.23 -12.82
N THR A 267 -19.64 -1.34 -13.72
CA THR A 267 -20.31 -0.09 -13.36
C THR A 267 -21.80 -0.18 -13.71
N ASP A 268 -22.63 0.36 -12.85
CA ASP A 268 -24.07 0.32 -12.97
C ASP A 268 -24.74 1.67 -12.64
N GLU A 269 -26.04 1.65 -12.47
CA GLU A 269 -26.83 2.83 -12.12
C GLU A 269 -26.38 3.49 -10.79
N LYS A 270 -25.95 2.71 -9.80
CA LYS A 270 -25.45 3.25 -8.52
C LYS A 270 -24.13 4.01 -8.70
N THR A 271 -23.25 3.51 -9.59
CA THR A 271 -22.04 4.24 -9.99
C THR A 271 -22.40 5.53 -10.71
N ARG A 272 -23.36 5.50 -11.63
CA ARG A 272 -23.85 6.69 -12.33
C ARG A 272 -24.46 7.70 -11.34
N GLN A 273 -25.25 7.26 -10.40
CA GLN A 273 -25.86 8.09 -9.37
C GLN A 273 -24.82 8.77 -8.50
N PHE A 274 -23.81 8.02 -8.02
CA PHE A 274 -22.70 8.60 -7.26
C PHE A 274 -22.00 9.74 -8.03
N LEU A 275 -21.62 9.49 -9.28
CA LEU A 275 -20.96 10.49 -10.10
C LEU A 275 -21.87 11.70 -10.36
N THR A 276 -23.17 11.46 -10.56
CA THR A 276 -24.16 12.52 -10.78
C THR A 276 -24.33 13.43 -9.54
N VAL A 277 -24.44 12.83 -8.34
CA VAL A 277 -24.55 13.57 -7.08
C VAL A 277 -23.33 14.46 -6.86
N HIS A 278 -22.15 14.03 -7.28
CA HIS A 278 -20.90 14.81 -7.22
C HIS A 278 -20.72 15.79 -8.40
N GLY A 279 -21.76 16.02 -9.22
CA GLY A 279 -21.69 16.95 -10.35
C GLY A 279 -20.88 16.45 -11.54
N ARG A 280 -20.62 15.13 -11.62
CA ARG A 280 -19.71 14.50 -12.59
C ARG A 280 -20.37 13.41 -13.43
N ALA A 281 -21.64 13.57 -13.78
CA ALA A 281 -22.40 12.63 -14.58
C ALA A 281 -21.70 12.25 -15.91
N GLY A 282 -20.92 13.17 -16.49
CA GLY A 282 -20.14 12.94 -17.72
C GLY A 282 -18.95 11.98 -17.55
N ASP A 283 -18.54 11.67 -16.33
CA ASP A 283 -17.48 10.70 -16.04
C ASP A 283 -17.99 9.25 -15.98
N TYR A 284 -19.29 9.03 -16.12
CA TYR A 284 -19.88 7.70 -16.16
C TYR A 284 -19.79 7.10 -17.56
N LYS A 285 -19.38 5.83 -17.61
CA LYS A 285 -19.51 4.92 -18.76
C LYS A 285 -19.87 3.54 -18.24
N PRO A 286 -20.74 2.79 -18.95
CA PRO A 286 -20.93 1.38 -18.64
C PRO A 286 -19.63 0.61 -18.89
N LEU A 287 -19.18 -0.12 -17.89
CA LEU A 287 -18.04 -1.03 -17.98
C LEU A 287 -18.50 -2.43 -17.60
N HIS A 288 -18.34 -3.36 -18.53
CA HIS A 288 -18.63 -4.76 -18.36
C HIS A 288 -17.60 -5.59 -19.13
N PRO A 289 -17.33 -6.85 -18.73
CA PRO A 289 -16.57 -7.76 -19.59
C PRO A 289 -17.29 -7.94 -20.92
N ALA A 290 -16.54 -8.24 -21.97
CA ALA A 290 -17.12 -8.62 -23.25
C ALA A 290 -17.91 -9.95 -23.13
N GLU A 291 -18.72 -10.28 -24.14
CA GLU A 291 -19.46 -11.56 -24.17
C GLU A 291 -18.56 -12.79 -24.05
N LEU A 292 -17.31 -12.67 -24.48
CA LEU A 292 -16.24 -13.64 -24.27
C LEU A 292 -15.04 -12.95 -23.62
N ALA A 293 -14.69 -13.37 -22.40
CA ALA A 293 -13.49 -12.93 -21.71
C ALA A 293 -12.77 -14.11 -21.08
N TYR A 294 -11.44 -14.03 -20.92
CA TYR A 294 -10.64 -15.02 -20.21
C TYR A 294 -10.02 -14.40 -18.98
N TYR A 295 -10.06 -15.14 -17.88
CA TYR A 295 -9.47 -14.77 -16.59
C TYR A 295 -8.48 -15.85 -16.13
N ASP A 296 -7.36 -15.43 -15.55
CA ASP A 296 -6.33 -16.33 -14.99
C ASP A 296 -6.79 -17.07 -13.72
N GLY A 297 -7.97 -16.75 -13.23
CA GLY A 297 -8.62 -17.39 -12.10
C GLY A 297 -9.96 -16.72 -11.77
N VAL A 298 -10.78 -17.42 -11.00
CA VAL A 298 -12.07 -16.92 -10.51
C VAL A 298 -12.16 -17.11 -9.00
N VAL A 299 -12.52 -16.05 -8.30
CA VAL A 299 -12.89 -16.06 -6.89
C VAL A 299 -14.38 -15.86 -6.81
N SER A 300 -15.13 -16.90 -6.47
CA SER A 300 -16.57 -16.82 -6.24
C SER A 300 -16.84 -16.36 -4.82
N VAL A 301 -17.62 -15.31 -4.63
CA VAL A 301 -18.01 -14.75 -3.34
C VAL A 301 -19.53 -14.75 -3.23
N ASP A 302 -20.05 -15.54 -2.31
CA ASP A 302 -21.46 -15.54 -1.96
C ASP A 302 -21.70 -14.56 -0.80
N LEU A 303 -22.17 -13.35 -1.15
CA LEU A 303 -22.40 -12.27 -0.17
C LEU A 303 -23.40 -12.68 0.91
N SER A 304 -24.35 -13.57 0.62
CA SER A 304 -25.34 -14.04 1.59
C SER A 304 -24.74 -14.90 2.71
N LYS A 305 -23.53 -15.40 2.53
CA LYS A 305 -22.79 -16.21 3.51
C LYS A 305 -21.69 -15.41 4.23
N ILE A 306 -21.53 -14.13 3.94
CA ILE A 306 -20.64 -13.26 4.70
C ILE A 306 -21.18 -13.12 6.12
N ARG A 307 -20.29 -13.19 7.09
CA ARG A 307 -20.56 -12.99 8.51
C ARG A 307 -19.74 -11.82 9.04
N PRO A 308 -20.11 -11.23 10.19
CA PRO A 308 -19.24 -10.24 10.84
C PRO A 308 -17.86 -10.82 11.11
N MET A 309 -16.83 -10.10 10.64
CA MET A 309 -15.44 -10.53 10.65
C MET A 309 -14.59 -9.69 11.59
N ILE A 310 -13.51 -10.29 12.06
CA ILE A 310 -12.42 -9.61 12.76
C ILE A 310 -11.08 -10.09 12.18
N ALA A 311 -10.17 -9.16 11.96
CA ALA A 311 -8.77 -9.50 11.68
C ALA A 311 -7.91 -9.15 12.90
N LEU A 312 -7.41 -10.17 13.59
CA LEU A 312 -6.61 -10.02 14.80
C LEU A 312 -5.21 -9.44 14.49
N PRO A 313 -4.49 -8.87 15.46
CA PRO A 313 -3.10 -8.45 15.26
C PRO A 313 -2.24 -9.61 14.72
N MET A 314 -1.21 -9.38 13.90
CA MET A 314 -0.65 -8.11 13.40
C MET A 314 -0.73 -8.04 11.86
N HIS A 315 -1.74 -8.65 11.25
CA HIS A 315 -1.93 -8.62 9.79
C HIS A 315 -3.41 -8.73 9.41
N PRO A 316 -3.89 -8.03 8.36
CA PRO A 316 -5.30 -8.12 7.92
C PRO A 316 -5.75 -9.52 7.52
N SER A 317 -4.81 -10.41 7.14
CA SER A 317 -5.12 -11.82 6.82
C SER A 317 -5.28 -12.75 8.04
N ASN A 318 -5.07 -12.24 9.26
CA ASN A 318 -5.38 -12.98 10.49
C ASN A 318 -6.88 -12.90 10.79
N ALA A 319 -7.68 -13.37 9.86
CA ALA A 319 -9.12 -13.15 9.72
C ALA A 319 -9.95 -14.30 10.27
N PHE A 320 -10.96 -13.97 11.08
CA PHE A 320 -11.91 -14.90 11.66
C PHE A 320 -13.32 -14.32 11.62
N PRO A 321 -14.37 -15.13 11.42
CA PRO A 321 -15.71 -14.75 11.84
C PRO A 321 -15.73 -14.47 13.34
N ILE A 322 -16.39 -13.40 13.79
CA ILE A 322 -16.48 -13.06 15.22
C ILE A 322 -17.12 -14.21 16.02
N GLU A 323 -18.07 -14.91 15.44
CA GLU A 323 -18.70 -16.11 16.03
C GLU A 323 -17.67 -17.22 16.29
N GLU A 324 -16.79 -17.50 15.31
CA GLU A 324 -15.73 -18.50 15.45
C GLU A 324 -14.69 -18.10 16.51
N LEU A 325 -14.29 -16.81 16.52
CA LEU A 325 -13.44 -16.27 17.57
C LEU A 325 -14.07 -16.49 18.95
N ASN A 326 -15.33 -16.12 19.12
CA ASN A 326 -16.04 -16.27 20.41
C ASN A 326 -16.20 -17.75 20.85
N ALA A 327 -16.36 -18.66 19.91
CA ALA A 327 -16.46 -20.10 20.19
C ALA A 327 -15.15 -20.74 20.64
N ASN A 328 -14.00 -20.21 20.15
CA ASN A 328 -12.66 -20.74 20.40
C ASN A 328 -11.71 -19.66 20.97
N LEU A 329 -12.25 -18.75 21.76
CA LEU A 329 -11.64 -17.49 22.14
C LEU A 329 -10.23 -17.64 22.71
N LYS A 330 -10.06 -18.55 23.71
CA LYS A 330 -8.78 -18.71 24.39
C LYS A 330 -7.69 -19.25 23.47
N ASP A 331 -8.00 -20.24 22.65
CA ASP A 331 -7.02 -20.90 21.78
C ASP A 331 -6.58 -19.96 20.65
N ILE A 332 -7.53 -19.26 20.01
CA ILE A 332 -7.23 -18.29 18.95
C ILE A 332 -6.43 -17.10 19.48
N LEU A 333 -6.78 -16.57 20.66
CA LEU A 333 -6.03 -15.46 21.25
C LEU A 333 -4.63 -15.88 21.67
N HIS A 334 -4.47 -17.09 22.23
CA HIS A 334 -3.16 -17.61 22.59
C HIS A 334 -2.26 -17.81 21.36
N GLU A 335 -2.77 -18.38 20.27
CA GLU A 335 -2.03 -18.49 19.01
C GLU A 335 -1.64 -17.09 18.47
N CYS A 336 -2.55 -16.12 18.57
CA CYS A 336 -2.26 -14.74 18.19
C CYS A 336 -1.12 -14.15 19.03
N GLU A 337 -1.14 -14.32 20.34
CA GLU A 337 -0.07 -13.87 21.27
C GLU A 337 1.29 -14.47 20.91
N GLU A 338 1.32 -15.79 20.64
CA GLU A 338 2.56 -16.47 20.22
C GLU A 338 3.12 -15.92 18.91
N ASN A 339 2.23 -15.65 17.92
CA ASN A 339 2.62 -15.09 16.64
C ASN A 339 3.11 -13.65 16.80
N VAL A 340 2.44 -12.83 17.60
CA VAL A 340 2.88 -11.48 17.96
C VAL A 340 4.25 -11.53 18.66
N GLN A 341 4.45 -12.45 19.60
CA GLN A 341 5.72 -12.60 20.34
C GLN A 341 6.87 -12.95 19.39
N LYS A 342 6.64 -13.83 18.41
CA LYS A 342 7.62 -14.17 17.37
C LYS A 342 7.98 -12.97 16.51
N LEU A 343 6.98 -12.17 16.11
CA LEU A 343 7.18 -10.97 15.27
C LEU A 343 7.92 -9.86 16.03
N VAL A 344 7.59 -9.65 17.31
CA VAL A 344 8.26 -8.62 18.14
C VAL A 344 9.69 -9.02 18.49
N GLY A 345 9.99 -10.31 18.63
CA GLY A 345 11.33 -10.85 18.89
C GLY A 345 11.95 -10.47 20.25
N ARG A 346 11.13 -9.97 21.20
CA ARG A 346 11.56 -9.51 22.53
C ARG A 346 10.77 -10.20 23.63
N SER A 347 11.43 -10.86 24.56
CA SER A 347 10.80 -11.59 25.67
C SER A 347 10.27 -10.69 26.79
N ASP A 348 10.76 -9.45 26.88
CA ASP A 348 10.39 -8.46 27.88
C ASP A 348 9.14 -7.64 27.53
N VAL A 349 8.63 -7.76 26.31
CA VAL A 349 7.43 -7.06 25.82
C VAL A 349 6.43 -8.08 25.32
N LYS A 350 5.23 -8.10 25.90
CA LYS A 350 4.18 -9.07 25.57
C LYS A 350 2.84 -8.38 25.36
N LEU A 351 2.05 -8.91 24.42
CA LEU A 351 0.64 -8.59 24.28
C LEU A 351 -0.16 -9.70 24.96
N ASP A 352 -0.92 -9.36 25.98
CA ASP A 352 -1.72 -10.31 26.77
C ASP A 352 -3.21 -10.12 26.43
N LEU A 353 -3.64 -10.83 25.39
CA LEU A 353 -5.02 -10.80 24.93
C LEU A 353 -5.93 -11.74 25.75
N CYS A 354 -5.36 -12.84 26.24
CA CYS A 354 -6.12 -13.82 27.03
C CYS A 354 -6.60 -13.25 28.37
N SER A 355 -5.84 -12.30 28.97
CA SER A 355 -6.28 -11.60 30.19
C SER A 355 -7.51 -10.71 29.99
N LYS A 356 -7.84 -10.37 28.72
CA LYS A 356 -9.00 -9.55 28.34
C LYS A 356 -10.29 -10.37 28.18
N ILE A 357 -10.27 -11.66 28.51
CA ILE A 357 -11.48 -12.50 28.45
C ILE A 357 -12.32 -12.24 29.69
N GLU A 358 -13.50 -11.66 29.49
CA GLU A 358 -14.50 -11.41 30.53
C GLU A 358 -15.80 -12.12 30.19
N ASN A 359 -16.29 -12.98 31.12
CA ASN A 359 -17.54 -13.75 30.95
C ASN A 359 -17.64 -14.48 29.60
N GLY A 360 -16.51 -15.03 29.11
CA GLY A 360 -16.48 -15.78 27.85
C GLY A 360 -16.51 -14.89 26.60
N ARG A 361 -16.30 -13.59 26.71
CA ARG A 361 -16.18 -12.62 25.59
C ARG A 361 -14.89 -11.82 25.72
N LEU A 362 -14.42 -11.29 24.60
CA LEU A 362 -13.23 -10.44 24.54
C LEU A 362 -13.61 -9.00 24.91
N ARG A 363 -12.94 -8.43 25.90
CA ARG A 363 -12.96 -6.99 26.17
C ARG A 363 -11.96 -6.27 25.25
N VAL A 364 -12.40 -5.18 24.66
CA VAL A 364 -11.54 -4.25 23.88
C VAL A 364 -11.51 -2.88 24.54
N ASP A 365 -10.44 -2.14 24.31
CA ASP A 365 -10.18 -0.90 25.06
C ASP A 365 -10.55 0.35 24.23
N GLN A 366 -10.60 0.23 22.90
CA GLN A 366 -10.82 1.38 22.01
C GLN A 366 -11.52 0.94 20.72
N GLY A 367 -12.44 1.77 20.23
CA GLY A 367 -13.03 1.69 18.90
C GLY A 367 -12.65 2.89 18.04
N VAL A 368 -12.34 2.67 16.76
CA VAL A 368 -12.04 3.74 15.80
C VAL A 368 -12.71 3.45 14.46
N ILE A 369 -13.48 4.41 13.94
CA ILE A 369 -14.08 4.39 12.61
C ILE A 369 -13.44 5.52 11.81
N ALA A 370 -12.57 5.18 10.84
CA ALA A 370 -11.74 6.19 10.19
C ALA A 370 -11.27 5.78 8.77
N GLY A 371 -10.67 6.75 8.09
CA GLY A 371 -9.93 6.56 6.85
C GLY A 371 -10.81 6.36 5.62
N CYS A 372 -10.19 5.85 4.56
CA CYS A 372 -10.83 5.69 3.26
C CYS A 372 -11.80 4.49 3.16
N ALA A 373 -11.79 3.61 4.15
CA ALA A 373 -12.70 2.47 4.24
C ALA A 373 -13.82 2.73 5.28
N GLY A 374 -13.47 3.21 6.49
CA GLY A 374 -14.43 3.40 7.59
C GLY A 374 -15.10 4.77 7.62
N GLY A 375 -14.42 5.82 7.13
CA GLY A 375 -14.90 7.22 7.19
C GLY A 375 -15.98 7.58 6.16
N LEU A 376 -16.62 6.62 5.51
CA LEU A 376 -17.66 6.83 4.49
C LEU A 376 -19.01 7.10 5.13
N PHE A 377 -19.87 7.81 4.40
CA PHE A 377 -21.18 8.24 4.89
C PHE A 377 -22.03 7.07 5.38
N ASP A 378 -22.20 6.04 4.56
CA ASP A 378 -23.04 4.87 4.88
C ASP A 378 -22.55 4.16 6.15
N SER A 379 -21.25 3.93 6.30
CA SER A 379 -20.67 3.22 7.45
C SER A 379 -20.86 3.99 8.76
N ILE A 380 -20.68 5.32 8.73
CA ILE A 380 -20.87 6.16 9.92
C ILE A 380 -22.36 6.29 10.26
N TYR A 381 -23.22 6.41 9.25
CA TYR A 381 -24.67 6.52 9.46
C TYR A 381 -25.23 5.29 10.14
N GLU A 382 -24.92 4.09 9.66
CA GLU A 382 -25.38 2.84 10.27
C GLU A 382 -24.78 2.62 11.68
N ALA A 383 -23.50 2.98 11.89
CA ALA A 383 -22.90 2.94 13.22
C ALA A 383 -23.65 3.84 14.20
N ALA A 384 -24.05 5.03 13.77
CA ALA A 384 -24.84 5.95 14.58
C ALA A 384 -26.27 5.41 14.84
N SER A 385 -26.89 4.74 13.87
CA SER A 385 -28.19 4.09 14.05
C SER A 385 -28.14 3.02 15.15
N ILE A 386 -27.05 2.22 15.18
CA ILE A 386 -26.80 1.25 16.25
C ILE A 386 -26.63 1.93 17.60
N LEU A 387 -25.93 3.08 17.64
CA LEU A 387 -25.62 3.79 18.89
C LEU A 387 -26.76 4.71 19.39
N LYS A 388 -27.76 4.96 18.58
CA LYS A 388 -28.88 5.86 18.93
C LYS A 388 -29.58 5.40 20.21
N GLY A 389 -29.56 6.29 21.21
CA GLY A 389 -30.11 6.02 22.54
C GLY A 389 -29.31 5.03 23.39
N ARG A 390 -28.10 4.67 22.95
CA ARG A 390 -27.15 3.79 23.67
C ARG A 390 -25.89 4.57 23.99
N THR A 391 -25.06 4.03 24.89
CA THR A 391 -23.78 4.64 25.28
C THR A 391 -22.70 3.58 25.48
N GLY A 392 -21.46 3.92 25.20
CA GLY A 392 -20.28 3.09 25.53
C GLY A 392 -19.94 3.07 27.03
N GLY A 393 -20.69 3.80 27.85
CA GLY A 393 -20.43 3.96 29.27
C GLY A 393 -19.37 5.03 29.56
N CYS A 394 -19.00 5.14 30.85
CA CYS A 394 -17.99 6.07 31.36
C CYS A 394 -16.73 5.36 31.90
N GLY A 395 -16.48 4.12 31.43
CA GLY A 395 -15.28 3.32 31.74
C GLY A 395 -14.11 3.64 30.83
N ASP A 396 -13.20 2.69 30.74
CA ASP A 396 -11.95 2.83 29.97
C ASP A 396 -12.13 2.78 28.46
N TYR A 397 -13.25 2.27 27.96
CA TYR A 397 -13.53 2.17 26.53
C TYR A 397 -13.86 3.53 25.91
N ALA A 398 -13.27 3.83 24.76
CA ALA A 398 -13.53 5.06 24.01
C ALA A 398 -13.75 4.78 22.52
N LEU A 399 -14.69 5.53 21.89
CA LEU A 399 -14.93 5.51 20.45
C LEU A 399 -14.53 6.83 19.81
N SER A 400 -13.73 6.77 18.73
CA SER A 400 -13.46 7.92 17.85
C SER A 400 -13.98 7.67 16.45
N VAL A 401 -14.60 8.73 15.86
CA VAL A 401 -15.17 8.69 14.50
C VAL A 401 -14.57 9.82 13.66
N TYR A 402 -14.03 9.46 12.50
CA TYR A 402 -13.37 10.37 11.54
C TYR A 402 -14.10 10.34 10.20
N PRO A 403 -15.02 11.26 9.90
CA PRO A 403 -15.59 11.39 8.55
C PRO A 403 -14.48 11.58 7.52
N GLY A 404 -14.57 10.89 6.37
CA GLY A 404 -13.51 10.87 5.36
C GLY A 404 -13.30 12.18 4.60
N SER A 405 -14.30 13.08 4.64
CA SER A 405 -14.21 14.40 4.03
C SER A 405 -15.13 15.41 4.72
N GLN A 406 -14.87 16.72 4.48
CA GLN A 406 -15.75 17.79 4.95
C GLN A 406 -17.19 17.66 4.40
N PRO A 407 -17.39 17.37 3.09
CA PRO A 407 -18.76 17.14 2.58
C PRO A 407 -19.50 16.02 3.32
N ILE A 408 -18.83 14.89 3.63
CA ILE A 408 -19.42 13.83 4.45
C ILE A 408 -19.76 14.33 5.84
N MET A 409 -18.85 15.08 6.49
CA MET A 409 -19.08 15.63 7.82
C MET A 409 -20.26 16.63 7.84
N MET A 410 -20.39 17.45 6.81
CA MET A 410 -21.50 18.39 6.66
C MET A 410 -22.83 17.66 6.53
N GLU A 411 -22.89 16.59 5.73
CA GLU A 411 -24.11 15.80 5.57
C GLU A 411 -24.49 15.02 6.84
N LEU A 412 -23.50 14.44 7.53
CA LEU A 412 -23.73 13.80 8.85
C LEU A 412 -24.23 14.81 9.90
N ASN A 413 -23.74 16.06 9.82
CA ASN A 413 -24.25 17.14 10.69
C ASN A 413 -25.70 17.52 10.32
N ARG A 414 -25.97 17.69 9.01
CA ARG A 414 -27.31 18.04 8.51
C ARG A 414 -28.37 17.01 8.88
N THR A 415 -28.01 15.73 8.87
CA THR A 415 -28.90 14.60 9.22
C THR A 415 -29.01 14.37 10.74
N GLY A 416 -28.25 15.09 11.56
CA GLY A 416 -28.26 14.94 13.02
C GLY A 416 -27.41 13.79 13.56
N VAL A 417 -26.77 13.00 12.68
CA VAL A 417 -25.97 11.82 13.03
C VAL A 417 -24.79 12.17 13.94
N LEU A 418 -24.14 13.33 13.74
CA LEU A 418 -23.05 13.74 14.64
C LEU A 418 -23.54 13.99 16.07
N THR A 419 -24.77 14.50 16.23
CA THR A 419 -25.38 14.69 17.56
C THR A 419 -25.66 13.35 18.23
N ASP A 420 -26.21 12.37 17.51
CA ASP A 420 -26.47 11.03 18.03
C ASP A 420 -25.16 10.33 18.48
N LEU A 421 -24.11 10.44 17.67
CA LEU A 421 -22.79 9.90 18.00
C LEU A 421 -22.17 10.57 19.25
N MET A 422 -22.22 11.90 19.34
CA MET A 422 -21.73 12.63 20.53
C MET A 422 -22.54 12.28 21.77
N ALA A 423 -23.85 12.13 21.65
CA ALA A 423 -24.70 11.73 22.75
C ALA A 423 -24.41 10.30 23.25
N SER A 424 -23.91 9.41 22.38
CA SER A 424 -23.45 8.07 22.75
C SER A 424 -22.09 8.06 23.47
N GLY A 425 -21.37 9.19 23.50
CA GLY A 425 -20.04 9.32 24.07
C GLY A 425 -18.91 9.23 23.04
N ALA A 426 -19.21 9.16 21.73
CA ALA A 426 -18.18 9.12 20.69
C ALA A 426 -17.49 10.48 20.52
N THR A 427 -16.18 10.47 20.28
CA THR A 427 -15.40 11.64 19.91
C THR A 427 -15.40 11.82 18.40
N ILE A 428 -15.93 12.96 17.92
CA ILE A 428 -15.91 13.30 16.50
C ILE A 428 -14.61 14.02 16.16
N ARG A 429 -13.93 13.51 15.13
CA ARG A 429 -12.68 14.06 14.60
C ARG A 429 -12.89 14.61 13.18
N THR A 430 -11.87 15.26 12.64
CA THR A 430 -11.84 15.71 11.25
C THR A 430 -11.20 14.67 10.33
N ALA A 431 -11.30 14.86 9.00
CA ALA A 431 -10.68 13.97 8.01
C ALA A 431 -9.16 13.85 8.22
N PHE A 432 -8.70 12.65 8.55
CA PHE A 432 -7.32 12.40 8.89
C PHE A 432 -6.98 10.90 8.76
N CYS A 433 -5.83 10.56 8.18
CA CYS A 433 -5.38 9.18 8.00
C CYS A 433 -4.58 8.62 9.20
N GLY A 434 -4.34 9.42 10.22
CA GLY A 434 -3.50 9.10 11.37
C GLY A 434 -3.76 7.74 12.02
N PRO A 435 -5.02 7.36 12.30
CA PRO A 435 -5.31 6.05 12.90
C PRO A 435 -4.84 4.85 12.09
N CYS A 436 -4.63 4.99 10.77
CA CYS A 436 -4.13 3.91 9.93
C CYS A 436 -2.62 3.67 10.03
N PHE A 437 -1.86 4.60 10.64
CA PHE A 437 -0.39 4.51 10.70
C PHE A 437 0.25 4.96 12.02
N GLY A 438 -0.52 4.99 13.12
CA GLY A 438 -0.01 5.26 14.46
C GLY A 438 0.26 6.72 14.79
N ALA A 439 -0.48 7.65 14.17
CA ALA A 439 -0.37 9.08 14.42
C ALA A 439 -1.67 9.73 14.96
N GLY A 440 -2.63 8.92 15.39
CA GLY A 440 -3.87 9.40 15.99
C GLY A 440 -4.61 8.28 16.70
N ASP A 441 -5.27 8.58 17.81
CA ASP A 441 -5.96 7.62 18.67
C ASP A 441 -5.09 6.40 19.02
N VAL A 442 -3.88 6.68 19.49
CA VAL A 442 -2.93 5.66 19.94
C VAL A 442 -3.47 5.02 21.22
N PRO A 443 -3.62 3.68 21.26
CA PRO A 443 -4.12 2.99 22.46
C PRO A 443 -3.05 2.95 23.57
N ALA A 444 -3.48 2.68 24.78
CA ALA A 444 -2.56 2.48 25.90
C ALA A 444 -1.69 1.22 25.71
N ASN A 445 -0.61 1.12 26.49
CA ASN A 445 0.22 -0.10 26.51
C ASN A 445 -0.61 -1.30 26.94
N GLY A 446 -0.50 -2.42 26.23
CA GLY A 446 -1.27 -3.65 26.47
C GLY A 446 -2.74 -3.57 25.96
N ALA A 447 -3.19 -2.44 25.42
CA ALA A 447 -4.55 -2.29 24.95
C ALA A 447 -4.79 -3.00 23.60
N LEU A 448 -6.04 -3.37 23.37
CA LEU A 448 -6.57 -3.84 22.08
C LEU A 448 -7.57 -2.83 21.52
N SER A 449 -7.24 -2.23 20.36
CA SER A 449 -8.09 -1.31 19.62
C SER A 449 -8.78 -2.03 18.47
N ILE A 450 -10.10 -1.90 18.34
CA ILE A 450 -10.84 -2.38 17.17
C ILE A 450 -11.09 -1.24 16.20
N ARG A 451 -10.77 -1.43 14.92
CA ARG A 451 -10.77 -0.34 13.94
C ARG A 451 -11.42 -0.70 12.61
N HIS A 452 -12.26 0.17 12.11
CA HIS A 452 -12.59 0.20 10.70
C HIS A 452 -11.61 1.13 9.99
N THR A 453 -10.39 0.61 9.80
CA THR A 453 -9.28 1.20 9.05
C THR A 453 -8.68 0.13 8.14
N THR A 454 -7.59 0.42 7.44
CA THR A 454 -7.11 -0.51 6.42
C THR A 454 -6.05 -1.48 6.88
N ARG A 455 -5.32 -1.20 7.98
CA ARG A 455 -4.15 -1.99 8.42
C ARG A 455 -4.03 -2.13 9.92
N ASN A 456 -3.51 -3.29 10.33
CA ASN A 456 -3.18 -3.62 11.70
C ASN A 456 -1.78 -4.27 11.83
N PHE A 457 -0.84 -3.86 10.99
CA PHE A 457 0.56 -4.31 11.03
C PHE A 457 1.24 -3.96 12.37
N PRO A 458 2.36 -4.63 12.72
CA PRO A 458 3.09 -4.36 13.95
C PRO A 458 3.39 -2.87 14.14
N SER A 459 3.09 -2.37 15.33
CA SER A 459 3.32 -0.97 15.75
C SER A 459 2.58 0.10 14.91
N ARG A 460 1.60 -0.29 14.09
CA ARG A 460 0.75 0.66 13.31
C ARG A 460 -0.22 1.43 14.21
N GLU A 461 -0.44 1.01 15.41
CA GLU A 461 -1.21 1.71 16.44
C GLU A 461 -0.40 2.78 17.16
N GLY A 462 0.94 2.79 17.00
CA GLY A 462 1.83 3.79 17.58
C GLY A 462 2.71 3.30 18.74
N SER A 463 2.61 2.03 19.15
CA SER A 463 3.49 1.48 20.19
C SER A 463 4.96 1.40 19.75
N LYS A 464 5.86 1.47 20.74
CA LYS A 464 7.31 1.42 20.54
C LYS A 464 7.91 0.28 21.37
N PRO A 465 8.06 -0.93 20.82
CA PRO A 465 8.60 -2.08 21.54
C PRO A 465 9.98 -1.81 22.16
N GLY A 466 10.83 -1.00 21.49
CA GLY A 466 12.11 -0.53 22.05
C GLY A 466 12.00 0.24 23.35
N SER A 467 10.85 0.82 23.66
CA SER A 467 10.52 1.52 24.90
C SER A 467 9.63 0.70 25.83
N GLY A 468 9.54 -0.62 25.63
CA GLY A 468 8.71 -1.51 26.46
C GLY A 468 7.20 -1.41 26.16
N GLN A 469 6.79 -0.83 25.03
CA GLN A 469 5.40 -0.63 24.68
C GLN A 469 4.97 -1.64 23.62
N LEU A 470 3.76 -2.21 23.79
CA LEU A 470 3.10 -3.03 22.79
C LEU A 470 1.59 -2.91 22.96
N ALA A 471 0.88 -2.69 21.88
CA ALA A 471 -0.57 -2.71 21.83
C ALA A 471 -1.02 -3.45 20.57
N GLY A 472 -2.30 -3.85 20.49
CA GLY A 472 -2.86 -4.54 19.35
C GLY A 472 -3.91 -3.71 18.62
N VAL A 473 -3.97 -3.87 17.30
CA VAL A 473 -5.12 -3.43 16.50
C VAL A 473 -5.76 -4.65 15.87
N ALA A 474 -7.08 -4.77 16.02
CA ALA A 474 -7.90 -5.68 15.24
C ALA A 474 -8.79 -4.87 14.28
N LEU A 475 -8.94 -5.36 13.03
CA LEU A 475 -9.83 -4.73 12.06
C LEU A 475 -11.23 -5.32 12.17
N MET A 476 -12.23 -4.43 12.13
CA MET A 476 -13.65 -4.80 12.17
C MET A 476 -14.51 -3.81 11.38
N ASP A 477 -15.70 -4.24 10.97
CA ASP A 477 -16.67 -3.31 10.37
C ASP A 477 -17.23 -2.32 11.39
N ALA A 478 -17.55 -1.10 10.93
CA ALA A 478 -18.09 -0.03 11.75
C ALA A 478 -19.36 -0.40 12.51
N ARG A 479 -20.19 -1.27 11.94
CA ARG A 479 -21.42 -1.77 12.56
C ARG A 479 -21.09 -2.61 13.81
N SER A 480 -20.16 -3.55 13.69
CA SER A 480 -19.73 -4.39 14.82
C SER A 480 -18.90 -3.59 15.85
N ILE A 481 -18.17 -2.54 15.43
CA ILE A 481 -17.54 -1.58 16.36
C ILE A 481 -18.62 -0.84 17.16
N ALA A 482 -19.67 -0.34 16.51
CA ALA A 482 -20.76 0.34 17.17
C ALA A 482 -21.55 -0.59 18.14
N ALA A 483 -21.81 -1.84 17.73
CA ALA A 483 -22.41 -2.84 18.58
C ALA A 483 -21.57 -3.14 19.84
N THR A 484 -20.26 -3.31 19.66
CA THR A 484 -19.28 -3.50 20.75
C THR A 484 -19.25 -2.26 21.68
N THR A 485 -19.31 -1.06 21.10
CA THR A 485 -19.42 0.21 21.86
C THR A 485 -20.70 0.21 22.71
N ALA A 486 -21.86 -0.08 22.13
CA ALA A 486 -23.13 -0.15 22.83
C ALA A 486 -23.15 -1.21 23.95
N ASN A 487 -22.25 -2.21 23.86
CA ASN A 487 -22.05 -3.26 24.87
C ASN A 487 -20.88 -2.95 25.84
N GLY A 488 -20.49 -1.68 25.99
CA GLY A 488 -19.49 -1.24 26.96
C GLY A 488 -18.07 -1.75 26.69
N GLY A 489 -17.72 -2.03 25.43
CA GLY A 489 -16.39 -2.54 25.02
C GLY A 489 -16.26 -4.08 25.09
N ILE A 490 -17.34 -4.81 25.33
CA ILE A 490 -17.35 -6.27 25.21
C ILE A 490 -17.71 -6.63 23.78
N LEU A 491 -16.82 -7.37 23.11
CA LEU A 491 -16.94 -7.71 21.69
C LEU A 491 -18.23 -8.50 21.39
N ILE A 492 -19.05 -7.91 20.52
CA ILE A 492 -20.21 -8.57 19.90
C ILE A 492 -20.30 -8.20 18.42
N PRO A 493 -20.80 -9.08 17.56
CA PRO A 493 -21.11 -8.73 16.18
C PRO A 493 -22.38 -7.87 16.11
N ALA A 494 -22.50 -7.05 15.05
CA ALA A 494 -23.70 -6.21 14.85
C ALA A 494 -24.97 -7.03 14.63
N THR A 495 -24.88 -8.28 14.24
CA THR A 495 -26.02 -9.24 14.13
C THR A 495 -26.69 -9.57 15.47
N GLU A 496 -26.06 -9.28 16.60
CA GLU A 496 -26.65 -9.44 17.94
C GLU A 496 -27.39 -8.15 18.40
N VAL A 497 -27.45 -7.10 17.61
CA VAL A 497 -28.09 -5.82 17.96
C VAL A 497 -29.21 -5.50 17.00
N ASP A 498 -30.39 -5.18 17.54
CA ASP A 498 -31.51 -4.68 16.75
C ASP A 498 -31.33 -3.18 16.47
N TYR A 499 -31.37 -2.78 15.19
CA TYR A 499 -31.23 -1.40 14.74
C TYR A 499 -31.88 -1.20 13.36
N ASP A 500 -32.12 0.06 12.98
CA ASP A 500 -32.60 0.40 11.64
C ASP A 500 -31.39 0.52 10.65
N PRO A 501 -31.25 -0.38 9.69
CA PRO A 501 -30.15 -0.35 8.71
C PRO A 501 -30.42 0.64 7.55
N THR A 502 -31.51 1.39 7.59
CA THR A 502 -31.89 2.31 6.51
C THR A 502 -30.94 3.50 6.47
N VAL A 503 -30.22 3.66 5.37
CA VAL A 503 -29.35 4.80 5.11
C VAL A 503 -30.03 5.70 4.07
N PRO A 504 -30.21 7.00 4.33
CA PRO A 504 -30.81 7.93 3.37
C PRO A 504 -29.93 8.14 2.15
N GLU A 505 -30.46 8.84 1.16
CA GLU A 505 -29.65 9.32 0.04
C GLU A 505 -28.67 10.37 0.50
N TYR A 506 -27.43 10.26 0.01
CA TYR A 506 -26.37 11.20 0.32
C TYR A 506 -26.53 12.49 -0.47
N HIS A 507 -26.48 13.63 0.22
CA HIS A 507 -26.45 14.93 -0.39
C HIS A 507 -25.02 15.51 -0.33
N TYR A 508 -24.44 15.76 -1.49
CA TYR A 508 -23.08 16.31 -1.62
C TYR A 508 -23.11 17.84 -1.66
N ASP A 509 -22.41 18.47 -0.72
CA ASP A 509 -22.19 19.91 -0.70
C ASP A 509 -20.70 20.23 -0.92
N PRO A 510 -20.29 20.75 -2.07
CA PRO A 510 -18.91 21.07 -2.40
C PRO A 510 -18.38 22.36 -1.78
N SER A 511 -19.21 23.14 -1.10
CA SER A 511 -18.90 24.52 -0.67
C SER A 511 -17.61 24.62 0.15
N SER A 512 -17.31 23.63 1.00
CA SER A 512 -16.07 23.58 1.77
C SER A 512 -14.83 23.46 0.88
N TYR A 513 -14.90 22.67 -0.19
CA TYR A 513 -13.82 22.55 -1.16
C TYR A 513 -13.65 23.81 -1.99
N GLU A 514 -14.75 24.39 -2.46
CA GLU A 514 -14.75 25.65 -3.23
C GLU A 514 -14.14 26.81 -2.42
N ALA A 515 -14.35 26.81 -1.11
CA ALA A 515 -13.80 27.82 -0.21
C ALA A 515 -12.31 27.67 0.07
N ARG A 516 -11.74 26.46 0.02
CA ARG A 516 -10.41 26.21 0.59
C ARG A 516 -9.42 25.49 -0.34
N VAL A 517 -9.87 24.70 -1.31
CA VAL A 517 -8.96 23.94 -2.19
C VAL A 517 -8.42 24.86 -3.29
N TYR A 518 -7.10 24.94 -3.40
CA TYR A 518 -6.46 25.68 -4.48
C TYR A 518 -6.48 24.86 -5.77
N GLN A 519 -7.05 25.42 -6.83
CA GLN A 519 -7.19 24.82 -8.16
C GLN A 519 -6.25 25.55 -9.13
N GLY A 520 -5.03 25.05 -9.28
CA GLY A 520 -4.00 25.67 -10.12
C GLY A 520 -3.64 24.90 -11.40
N PHE A 521 -4.28 23.76 -11.68
CA PHE A 521 -3.91 22.96 -12.85
C PHE A 521 -4.11 23.76 -14.14
N GLY A 522 -3.05 23.78 -14.97
CA GLY A 522 -3.01 24.55 -16.21
C GLY A 522 -2.72 26.07 -16.03
N HIS A 523 -2.58 26.53 -14.77
CA HIS A 523 -2.38 27.96 -14.43
C HIS A 523 -1.16 28.14 -13.50
N GLY A 524 -0.03 27.52 -13.83
CA GLY A 524 1.20 27.65 -13.05
C GLY A 524 1.83 29.05 -13.17
N ASP A 525 2.29 29.56 -12.03
CA ASP A 525 3.15 30.76 -11.97
C ASP A 525 4.61 30.32 -11.83
N TYR A 526 5.27 30.14 -12.94
CA TYR A 526 6.63 29.57 -12.99
C TYR A 526 7.69 30.44 -12.33
N ASP A 527 7.42 31.73 -12.14
CA ASP A 527 8.30 32.68 -11.43
C ASP A 527 8.09 32.64 -9.91
N ALA A 528 7.01 32.01 -9.43
CA ALA A 528 6.75 31.88 -8.00
C ALA A 528 7.89 31.15 -7.28
N LEU A 529 8.28 31.66 -6.11
CA LEU A 529 9.30 31.04 -5.27
C LEU A 529 8.72 29.90 -4.45
N LEU A 530 9.45 28.77 -4.42
CA LEU A 530 9.13 27.67 -3.51
C LEU A 530 9.44 28.09 -2.07
N LYS A 531 8.51 27.76 -1.16
CA LYS A 531 8.69 28.01 0.28
C LYS A 531 9.34 26.79 0.92
N LEU A 532 10.66 26.83 1.04
CA LEU A 532 11.45 25.78 1.68
C LEU A 532 11.56 26.06 3.19
N GLY A 533 11.01 25.17 4.02
CA GLY A 533 11.27 25.19 5.46
C GLY A 533 12.68 24.65 5.76
N PRO A 534 13.21 24.91 6.98
CA PRO A 534 14.57 24.50 7.36
C PRO A 534 14.77 22.98 7.35
N ASN A 535 13.70 22.19 7.48
CA ASN A 535 13.75 20.73 7.45
C ASN A 535 13.72 20.15 6.02
N ILE A 536 13.32 20.92 5.02
CA ILE A 536 13.25 20.43 3.64
C ILE A 536 14.68 20.47 3.05
N LYS A 537 15.22 19.28 2.72
CA LYS A 537 16.58 19.10 2.22
C LYS A 537 16.57 18.48 0.84
N ASP A 538 17.60 18.82 0.06
CA ASP A 538 17.85 18.17 -1.22
C ASP A 538 18.43 16.77 -1.02
N TRP A 539 18.33 15.94 -2.06
CA TRP A 539 18.96 14.63 -2.08
C TRP A 539 20.47 14.74 -2.10
N PRO A 540 21.20 13.84 -1.40
CA PRO A 540 22.65 13.76 -1.54
C PRO A 540 23.04 13.28 -2.93
N GLU A 541 24.26 13.57 -3.34
CA GLU A 541 24.79 13.03 -4.59
C GLU A 541 24.90 11.50 -4.53
N ILE A 542 24.45 10.85 -5.59
CA ILE A 542 24.47 9.40 -5.72
C ILE A 542 25.39 9.04 -6.89
N ALA A 543 26.42 8.25 -6.62
CA ALA A 543 27.34 7.80 -7.64
C ALA A 543 26.69 6.78 -8.60
N PRO A 544 27.04 6.77 -9.89
CA PRO A 544 26.72 5.69 -10.81
C PRO A 544 27.24 4.34 -10.33
N LEU A 545 26.65 3.26 -10.86
CA LEU A 545 27.08 1.90 -10.56
C LEU A 545 28.48 1.64 -11.12
N GLY A 546 29.39 1.11 -10.30
CA GLY A 546 30.72 0.66 -10.72
C GLY A 546 30.68 -0.64 -11.52
N ASP A 547 31.79 -0.97 -12.19
CA ASP A 547 31.86 -2.21 -12.97
C ASP A 547 31.89 -3.48 -12.11
N ASN A 548 32.53 -3.39 -10.94
CA ASN A 548 32.55 -4.47 -9.96
C ASN A 548 31.97 -3.96 -8.63
N LEU A 549 31.00 -4.68 -8.09
CA LEU A 549 30.31 -4.30 -6.86
C LEU A 549 30.69 -5.22 -5.72
N LEU A 550 31.23 -4.63 -4.65
CA LEU A 550 31.49 -5.30 -3.39
C LEU A 550 30.39 -4.92 -2.39
N LEU A 551 29.61 -5.86 -1.94
CA LEU A 551 28.55 -5.65 -0.95
C LEU A 551 28.99 -6.14 0.43
N LYS A 552 28.75 -5.34 1.46
CA LYS A 552 28.84 -5.77 2.85
C LYS A 552 27.45 -5.96 3.43
N VAL A 553 27.18 -7.13 4.02
CA VAL A 553 25.87 -7.44 4.61
C VAL A 553 25.70 -6.66 5.91
N ALA A 554 24.89 -5.59 5.87
CA ALA A 554 24.66 -4.69 6.99
C ALA A 554 23.44 -5.08 7.84
N SER A 555 22.53 -5.92 7.31
CA SER A 555 21.42 -6.51 8.06
C SER A 555 21.05 -7.88 7.47
N TYR A 556 20.60 -8.80 8.34
CA TYR A 556 20.25 -10.17 7.96
C TYR A 556 18.92 -10.55 8.64
N ILE A 557 17.82 -10.54 7.87
CA ILE A 557 16.45 -10.68 8.35
C ILE A 557 15.88 -12.03 7.89
N THR A 558 15.55 -12.88 8.84
CA THR A 558 15.05 -14.25 8.58
C THR A 558 13.53 -14.40 8.73
N ASP A 559 12.84 -13.33 9.07
CA ASP A 559 11.37 -13.34 9.17
C ASP A 559 10.74 -13.68 7.82
N PRO A 560 9.65 -14.47 7.81
CA PRO A 560 9.00 -14.89 6.57
C PRO A 560 8.52 -13.73 5.70
N VAL A 561 8.13 -12.61 6.31
CA VAL A 561 7.72 -11.37 5.64
C VAL A 561 8.26 -10.18 6.43
N THR A 562 8.78 -9.17 5.73
CA THR A 562 9.20 -7.90 6.33
C THR A 562 8.40 -6.77 5.69
N THR A 563 7.67 -6.04 6.52
CA THR A 563 6.83 -4.93 6.05
C THR A 563 7.65 -3.68 5.75
N THR A 564 7.10 -2.79 4.92
CA THR A 564 7.71 -1.46 4.70
C THR A 564 7.76 -0.61 5.97
N ASP A 565 6.92 -0.88 6.97
CA ASP A 565 6.95 -0.24 8.28
C ASP A 565 8.13 -0.69 9.15
N GLU A 566 8.56 -1.94 9.00
CA GLU A 566 9.78 -2.43 9.65
C GLU A 566 11.03 -1.92 8.97
N LEU A 567 10.99 -1.73 7.63
CA LEU A 567 12.10 -1.14 6.88
C LEU A 567 12.27 0.35 7.20
N ILE A 568 11.19 1.10 7.31
CA ILE A 568 11.16 2.50 7.72
C ILE A 568 9.85 2.82 8.47
N PRO A 569 9.87 3.12 9.76
CA PRO A 569 8.67 3.41 10.55
C PRO A 569 7.83 4.54 9.96
N SER A 570 6.49 4.46 10.06
CA SER A 570 5.62 5.48 9.48
C SER A 570 5.32 6.66 10.40
N GLY A 571 4.73 6.39 11.56
CA GLY A 571 4.17 7.43 12.43
C GLY A 571 5.25 8.34 13.02
N GLU A 572 6.21 7.77 13.72
CA GLU A 572 7.27 8.51 14.42
C GLU A 572 8.23 9.28 13.50
N THR A 573 8.31 8.89 12.21
CA THR A 573 9.20 9.50 11.24
C THR A 573 8.50 10.45 10.28
N SER A 574 7.20 10.64 10.43
CA SER A 574 6.40 11.40 9.48
C SER A 574 6.90 12.84 9.28
N SER A 575 7.39 13.48 10.33
CA SER A 575 7.93 14.85 10.27
C SER A 575 9.30 14.96 9.59
N TYR A 576 10.01 13.85 9.37
CA TYR A 576 11.34 13.87 8.73
C TYR A 576 11.30 13.52 7.24
N ARG A 577 10.11 13.30 6.66
CA ARG A 577 9.94 12.84 5.28
C ARG A 577 10.50 13.79 4.21
N SER A 578 10.63 15.07 4.55
CA SER A 578 11.20 16.12 3.70
C SER A 578 12.71 16.26 3.85
N ASN A 579 13.34 15.43 4.69
CA ASN A 579 14.78 15.44 4.98
C ASN A 579 15.36 14.03 4.78
N PRO A 580 15.86 13.71 3.58
CA PRO A 580 16.36 12.36 3.29
C PRO A 580 17.45 11.87 4.24
N LEU A 581 18.37 12.76 4.64
CA LEU A 581 19.47 12.43 5.57
C LEU A 581 18.93 12.16 6.97
N GLY A 582 18.06 13.04 7.49
CA GLY A 582 17.45 12.89 8.81
C GLY A 582 16.53 11.67 8.89
N LEU A 583 15.78 11.40 7.82
CA LEU A 583 14.90 10.24 7.76
C LEU A 583 15.68 8.92 7.74
N ALA A 584 16.80 8.88 7.02
CA ALA A 584 17.62 7.67 6.90
C ALA A 584 18.12 7.14 8.26
N GLU A 585 18.25 8.01 9.28
CA GLU A 585 18.63 7.61 10.66
C GLU A 585 17.62 6.64 11.32
N PHE A 586 16.40 6.53 10.80
CA PHE A 586 15.36 5.65 11.31
C PHE A 586 15.24 4.33 10.52
N THR A 587 16.11 4.10 9.53
CA THR A 587 16.06 2.87 8.72
C THR A 587 16.25 1.65 9.61
N LEU A 588 15.29 0.69 9.52
CA LEU A 588 15.26 -0.55 10.33
C LEU A 588 15.27 -0.30 11.86
N SER A 589 14.97 0.91 12.33
CA SER A 589 15.09 1.26 13.76
C SER A 589 14.26 0.35 14.69
N ARG A 590 13.17 -0.22 14.19
CA ARG A 590 12.32 -1.17 14.93
C ARG A 590 12.74 -2.63 14.79
N LYS A 591 13.39 -2.98 13.67
CA LYS A 591 13.73 -4.37 13.32
C LYS A 591 15.17 -4.72 13.63
N ASP A 592 16.09 -3.84 13.26
CA ASP A 592 17.52 -3.98 13.43
C ASP A 592 18.15 -2.60 13.76
N PRO A 593 18.02 -2.13 15.02
CA PRO A 593 18.46 -0.79 15.42
C PRO A 593 19.94 -0.50 15.16
N ALA A 594 20.78 -1.53 15.05
CA ALA A 594 22.21 -1.39 14.78
C ALA A 594 22.53 -1.22 13.28
N TYR A 595 21.54 -1.38 12.38
CA TYR A 595 21.73 -1.30 10.93
C TYR A 595 22.36 0.02 10.49
N VAL A 596 21.83 1.16 10.96
CA VAL A 596 22.30 2.50 10.56
C VAL A 596 23.80 2.67 10.88
N GLY A 597 24.23 2.24 12.07
CA GLY A 597 25.65 2.28 12.44
C GLY A 597 26.52 1.44 11.52
N ARG A 598 26.07 0.21 11.18
CA ARG A 598 26.80 -0.67 10.27
C ARG A 598 26.83 -0.12 8.84
N ALA A 599 25.73 0.40 8.34
CA ALA A 599 25.67 1.00 7.00
C ALA A 599 26.61 2.23 6.88
N LYS A 600 26.61 3.10 7.89
CA LYS A 600 27.56 4.24 7.96
C LYS A 600 29.01 3.80 8.02
N ALA A 601 29.32 2.71 8.70
CA ALA A 601 30.67 2.14 8.68
C ALA A 601 31.08 1.72 7.27
N VAL A 602 30.19 1.10 6.49
CA VAL A 602 30.44 0.77 5.08
C VAL A 602 30.62 2.02 4.22
N GLN A 603 29.84 3.09 4.45
CA GLN A 603 30.08 4.38 3.78
C GLN A 603 31.46 4.96 4.08
N ALA A 604 31.94 4.84 5.32
CA ALA A 604 33.27 5.28 5.71
C ALA A 604 34.36 4.43 5.04
N GLU A 605 34.16 3.11 4.92
CA GLU A 605 35.06 2.21 4.17
C GLU A 605 35.10 2.61 2.68
N GLU A 606 33.97 2.93 2.04
CA GLU A 606 33.93 3.40 0.65
C GLU A 606 34.62 4.77 0.49
N ALA A 607 34.45 5.68 1.45
CA ALA A 607 35.14 6.97 1.43
C ALA A 607 36.66 6.79 1.57
N ALA A 608 37.12 5.91 2.45
CA ALA A 608 38.53 5.56 2.61
C ALA A 608 39.09 4.93 1.32
N ARG A 609 38.37 4.00 0.70
CA ARG A 609 38.70 3.42 -0.59
C ARG A 609 38.93 4.49 -1.67
N ARG A 610 37.98 5.44 -1.81
CA ARG A 610 38.10 6.55 -2.77
C ARG A 610 39.28 7.49 -2.48
N ALA A 611 39.66 7.58 -1.23
CA ALA A 611 40.86 8.35 -0.81
C ALA A 611 42.19 7.55 -0.97
N GLY A 612 42.16 6.36 -1.59
CA GLY A 612 43.32 5.50 -1.74
C GLY A 612 43.75 4.75 -0.47
N GLN A 613 42.88 4.66 0.52
CA GLN A 613 43.12 4.00 1.81
C GLN A 613 42.32 2.70 1.94
N GLY A 614 42.13 1.97 0.84
CA GLY A 614 41.42 0.70 0.86
C GLY A 614 42.18 -0.41 1.59
N ASP A 615 41.44 -1.33 2.22
CA ASP A 615 42.01 -2.49 2.95
C ASP A 615 42.75 -3.46 2.02
N ALA A 616 44.05 -3.60 2.19
CA ALA A 616 44.90 -4.47 1.38
C ALA A 616 44.56 -5.96 1.54
N ALA A 617 44.14 -6.41 2.74
CA ALA A 617 43.77 -7.79 2.99
C ALA A 617 42.46 -8.15 2.26
N LEU A 618 41.50 -7.23 2.25
CA LEU A 618 40.25 -7.40 1.53
C LEU A 618 40.48 -7.39 0.02
N LEU A 619 41.37 -6.53 -0.49
CA LEU A 619 41.75 -6.53 -1.91
C LEU A 619 42.39 -7.85 -2.33
N ALA A 620 43.22 -8.46 -1.46
CA ALA A 620 43.81 -9.77 -1.74
C ALA A 620 42.73 -10.87 -1.88
N LYS A 621 41.67 -10.81 -1.08
CA LYS A 621 40.51 -11.73 -1.21
C LYS A 621 39.73 -11.49 -2.51
N ILE A 622 39.55 -10.22 -2.94
CA ILE A 622 38.94 -9.90 -4.23
C ILE A 622 39.74 -10.50 -5.37
N ARG A 623 41.06 -10.37 -5.33
CA ARG A 623 41.99 -10.92 -6.35
C ARG A 623 42.06 -12.46 -6.36
N ALA A 624 41.61 -13.12 -5.30
CA ALA A 624 41.49 -14.59 -5.25
C ALA A 624 40.25 -15.10 -6.00
N VAL A 625 39.34 -14.22 -6.43
CA VAL A 625 38.18 -14.60 -7.23
C VAL A 625 38.63 -14.78 -8.70
N PRO A 626 38.26 -15.90 -9.37
CA PRO A 626 38.62 -16.16 -10.77
C PRO A 626 38.19 -14.99 -11.69
N GLY A 627 39.15 -14.49 -12.49
CA GLY A 627 38.92 -13.33 -13.40
C GLY A 627 39.04 -11.96 -12.74
N CYS A 628 39.36 -11.90 -11.44
CA CYS A 628 39.54 -10.65 -10.70
C CYS A 628 40.98 -10.40 -10.25
N GLU A 629 41.94 -11.17 -10.72
CA GLU A 629 43.35 -11.17 -10.28
C GLU A 629 44.05 -9.80 -10.49
N ALA A 630 43.64 -9.06 -11.52
CA ALA A 630 44.19 -7.76 -11.87
C ALA A 630 43.47 -6.55 -11.24
N LEU A 631 42.34 -6.77 -10.56
CA LEU A 631 41.55 -5.67 -10.01
C LEU A 631 42.32 -4.87 -8.95
N THR A 632 42.08 -3.57 -8.99
CA THR A 632 42.55 -2.59 -8.00
C THR A 632 41.34 -2.00 -7.27
N TRP A 633 41.57 -1.20 -6.23
CA TRP A 633 40.50 -0.51 -5.56
C TRP A 633 39.75 0.49 -6.44
N ASP A 634 40.37 0.99 -7.52
CA ASP A 634 39.71 1.90 -8.46
C ASP A 634 38.65 1.20 -9.31
N ASP A 635 38.77 -0.11 -9.48
CA ASP A 635 37.87 -0.94 -10.28
C ASP A 635 36.66 -1.45 -9.47
N VAL A 636 36.61 -1.26 -8.15
CA VAL A 636 35.62 -1.87 -7.24
C VAL A 636 34.86 -0.78 -6.48
N GLN A 637 33.55 -0.83 -6.54
CA GLN A 637 32.67 0.01 -5.72
C GLN A 637 32.20 -0.77 -4.48
N LEU A 638 32.35 -0.18 -3.28
CA LEU A 638 31.87 -0.77 -2.04
C LEU A 638 30.52 -0.16 -1.63
N ALA A 639 29.57 -1.00 -1.27
CA ALA A 639 28.26 -0.60 -0.82
C ALA A 639 27.71 -1.56 0.27
N SER A 640 26.70 -1.14 1.01
CA SER A 640 25.98 -2.03 1.91
C SER A 640 24.85 -2.79 1.21
N THR A 641 24.43 -3.89 1.80
CA THR A 641 23.24 -4.64 1.42
C THR A 641 22.49 -5.15 2.64
N ILE A 642 21.20 -5.40 2.49
CA ILE A 642 20.43 -6.22 3.43
C ILE A 642 20.10 -7.57 2.79
N PHE A 643 20.05 -8.62 3.60
CA PHE A 643 19.36 -9.85 3.28
C PHE A 643 18.01 -9.90 3.99
N ALA A 644 16.94 -10.27 3.30
CA ALA A 644 15.63 -10.53 3.87
C ALA A 644 14.89 -11.60 3.06
N VAL A 645 14.06 -12.42 3.73
CA VAL A 645 13.31 -13.50 3.05
C VAL A 645 12.30 -12.93 2.06
N LYS A 646 11.39 -12.07 2.53
CA LYS A 646 10.33 -11.49 1.69
C LYS A 646 9.99 -10.04 2.14
N PRO A 647 10.82 -9.07 1.80
CA PRO A 647 10.61 -7.69 2.19
C PRO A 647 9.66 -6.93 1.27
N GLY A 648 9.10 -5.82 1.81
CA GLY A 648 8.37 -4.83 1.03
C GLY A 648 6.86 -5.03 0.99
N ASP A 649 6.30 -5.76 1.97
CA ASP A 649 4.86 -5.86 2.14
C ASP A 649 4.28 -4.54 2.69
N GLY A 650 3.04 -4.24 2.29
CA GLY A 650 2.26 -3.13 2.81
C GLY A 650 2.38 -1.83 2.02
N SER A 651 2.88 -0.76 2.64
CA SER A 651 2.82 0.62 2.11
C SER A 651 3.64 0.82 0.83
N ALA A 652 3.18 1.74 -0.04
CA ALA A 652 3.90 2.15 -1.25
C ALA A 652 5.10 3.07 -0.97
N ARG A 653 5.56 3.19 0.28
CA ARG A 653 6.63 4.10 0.67
C ARG A 653 7.94 3.83 -0.05
N GLU A 654 8.37 4.81 -0.86
CA GLU A 654 9.67 4.76 -1.50
C GLU A 654 10.82 4.92 -0.50
N GLN A 655 10.57 5.53 0.66
CA GLN A 655 11.55 5.74 1.72
C GLN A 655 12.11 4.42 2.27
N ALA A 656 11.38 3.31 2.14
CA ALA A 656 11.89 1.99 2.48
C ALA A 656 13.13 1.59 1.62
N ALA A 657 13.27 2.17 0.44
CA ALA A 657 14.42 2.01 -0.44
C ALA A 657 15.38 3.21 -0.38
N SER A 658 14.86 4.45 -0.54
CA SER A 658 15.70 5.64 -0.60
C SER A 658 16.54 5.86 0.65
N CYS A 659 16.02 5.56 1.84
CA CYS A 659 16.77 5.67 3.09
C CYS A 659 17.97 4.72 3.15
N GLN A 660 17.80 3.50 2.65
CA GLN A 660 18.93 2.56 2.52
C GLN A 660 19.98 3.12 1.54
N ARG A 661 19.52 3.67 0.40
CA ARG A 661 20.44 4.28 -0.60
C ARG A 661 21.19 5.48 -0.04
N VAL A 662 20.53 6.35 0.68
CA VAL A 662 21.14 7.48 1.39
C VAL A 662 22.23 7.02 2.36
N LEU A 663 22.05 5.86 2.99
CA LEU A 663 23.04 5.19 3.85
C LEU A 663 24.08 4.35 3.09
N GLY A 664 24.17 4.50 1.76
CA GLY A 664 25.19 3.84 0.94
C GLY A 664 24.86 2.41 0.52
N ALA A 665 23.60 1.98 0.58
CA ALA A 665 23.24 0.67 0.04
C ALA A 665 23.31 0.62 -1.49
N GLY A 666 23.85 -0.49 -2.03
CA GLY A 666 23.93 -0.74 -3.48
C GLY A 666 22.95 -1.81 -3.96
N ALA A 667 22.44 -2.63 -3.08
CA ALA A 667 21.53 -3.73 -3.42
C ALA A 667 20.70 -4.17 -2.22
N ASN A 668 19.63 -4.92 -2.51
CA ASN A 668 19.03 -5.86 -1.58
C ASN A 668 19.18 -7.28 -2.14
N ILE A 669 19.42 -8.25 -1.28
CA ILE A 669 19.43 -9.69 -1.63
C ILE A 669 18.28 -10.35 -0.89
N VAL A 670 17.35 -10.97 -1.60
CA VAL A 670 16.13 -11.54 -1.02
C VAL A 670 15.80 -12.90 -1.61
N ASN A 671 14.95 -13.69 -0.95
CA ASN A 671 14.39 -14.87 -1.60
C ASN A 671 13.23 -14.46 -2.53
N GLU A 672 12.36 -13.54 -2.09
CA GLU A 672 11.25 -13.05 -2.89
C GLU A 672 10.91 -11.59 -2.49
N TYR A 673 10.48 -10.78 -3.44
CA TYR A 673 9.89 -9.47 -3.15
C TYR A 673 8.39 -9.60 -2.86
N ALA A 674 7.92 -9.02 -1.75
CA ALA A 674 6.51 -9.08 -1.38
C ALA A 674 5.63 -8.37 -2.42
N THR A 675 6.09 -7.23 -2.94
CA THR A 675 5.34 -6.44 -3.93
C THR A 675 6.23 -5.91 -5.05
N LYS A 676 5.64 -5.70 -6.24
CA LYS A 676 6.30 -4.99 -7.35
C LYS A 676 6.73 -3.58 -6.91
N ARG A 677 5.90 -2.89 -6.11
CA ARG A 677 6.14 -1.53 -5.63
C ARG A 677 7.50 -1.38 -4.94
N TYR A 678 7.83 -2.28 -4.03
CA TYR A 678 9.10 -2.20 -3.32
C TYR A 678 10.29 -2.45 -4.25
N ARG A 679 10.18 -3.44 -5.15
CA ARG A 679 11.19 -3.70 -6.17
C ARG A 679 11.41 -2.48 -7.08
N SER A 680 10.33 -1.84 -7.57
CA SER A 680 10.42 -0.62 -8.39
C SER A 680 11.09 0.53 -7.62
N ASN A 681 10.79 0.68 -6.33
CA ASN A 681 11.47 1.69 -5.49
C ASN A 681 12.98 1.45 -5.39
N LEU A 682 13.43 0.19 -5.24
CA LEU A 682 14.85 -0.14 -5.24
C LEU A 682 15.51 0.28 -6.57
N ILE A 683 14.89 -0.08 -7.70
CA ILE A 683 15.39 0.26 -9.04
C ILE A 683 15.48 1.78 -9.21
N ASN A 684 14.45 2.52 -8.88
CA ASN A 684 14.42 3.99 -9.00
C ASN A 684 15.51 4.67 -8.16
N TRP A 685 15.93 4.05 -7.07
CA TRP A 685 17.05 4.53 -6.24
C TRP A 685 18.37 3.85 -6.57
N GLY A 686 18.47 3.12 -7.70
CA GLY A 686 19.71 2.53 -8.19
C GLY A 686 20.22 1.38 -7.32
N MET A 687 19.34 0.74 -6.58
CA MET A 687 19.65 -0.44 -5.77
C MET A 687 19.29 -1.72 -6.54
N LEU A 688 20.28 -2.59 -6.75
CA LEU A 688 20.08 -3.83 -7.47
C LEU A 688 19.14 -4.78 -6.71
N PRO A 689 18.01 -5.19 -7.31
CA PRO A 689 17.01 -6.01 -6.64
C PRO A 689 17.31 -7.50 -6.83
N PHE A 690 18.42 -7.98 -6.26
CA PHE A 690 18.83 -9.37 -6.37
C PHE A 690 17.90 -10.34 -5.65
N GLN A 691 17.78 -11.53 -6.21
CA GLN A 691 17.09 -12.67 -5.63
C GLN A 691 18.02 -13.86 -5.53
N LEU A 692 17.76 -14.71 -4.54
CA LEU A 692 18.52 -15.91 -4.23
C LEU A 692 17.57 -17.09 -3.98
N ASN A 693 17.83 -18.23 -4.61
CA ASN A 693 17.10 -19.46 -4.35
C ASN A 693 17.69 -20.20 -3.12
N GLY A 694 16.83 -20.56 -2.19
CA GLY A 694 17.21 -21.33 -1.00
C GLY A 694 17.88 -20.50 0.10
N ALA A 695 18.71 -21.17 0.91
CA ALA A 695 19.40 -20.54 2.03
C ALA A 695 20.55 -19.64 1.56
N ALA A 696 20.73 -18.49 2.21
CA ALA A 696 21.85 -17.60 1.92
C ALA A 696 23.18 -18.24 2.36
N PRO A 697 24.21 -18.25 1.48
CA PRO A 697 25.52 -18.82 1.82
C PRO A 697 26.41 -17.87 2.63
N PHE A 698 25.87 -16.76 3.09
CA PHE A 698 26.54 -15.67 3.82
C PHE A 698 25.73 -15.28 5.05
N GLY A 699 26.34 -14.50 5.94
CA GLY A 699 25.76 -13.96 7.16
C GLY A 699 25.98 -12.46 7.33
N LEU A 700 25.58 -11.95 8.48
CA LEU A 700 25.79 -10.54 8.84
C LEU A 700 27.30 -10.21 8.89
N GLY A 701 27.69 -9.14 8.21
CA GLY A 701 29.07 -8.65 8.14
C GLY A 701 29.93 -9.23 7.03
N ASP A 702 29.46 -10.27 6.33
CA ASP A 702 30.18 -10.88 5.21
C ASP A 702 30.27 -9.93 4.01
N TYR A 703 31.34 -10.08 3.24
CA TYR A 703 31.54 -9.39 1.97
C TYR A 703 31.18 -10.29 0.79
N ILE A 704 30.46 -9.72 -0.16
CA ILE A 704 29.99 -10.40 -1.37
C ILE A 704 30.49 -9.61 -2.58
N LEU A 705 31.34 -10.21 -3.41
CA LEU A 705 31.79 -9.61 -4.66
C LEU A 705 30.87 -10.04 -5.81
N ILE A 706 30.43 -9.08 -6.60
CA ILE A 706 29.69 -9.28 -7.86
C ILE A 706 30.52 -8.65 -8.97
N PRO A 707 31.37 -9.42 -9.66
CA PRO A 707 32.20 -8.91 -10.74
C PRO A 707 31.35 -8.61 -11.98
N HIS A 708 31.80 -7.64 -12.77
CA HIS A 708 31.19 -7.26 -14.06
C HIS A 708 29.68 -6.98 -13.98
N VAL A 709 29.22 -6.38 -12.89
CA VAL A 709 27.78 -6.18 -12.61
C VAL A 709 27.11 -5.30 -13.68
N ARG A 710 27.80 -4.33 -14.28
CA ARG A 710 27.28 -3.51 -15.37
C ARG A 710 27.06 -4.31 -16.65
N GLU A 711 27.91 -5.31 -16.93
CA GLU A 711 27.72 -6.22 -18.08
C GLU A 711 26.55 -7.18 -17.80
N ALA A 712 26.45 -7.69 -16.57
CA ALA A 712 25.34 -8.53 -16.15
C ALA A 712 23.98 -7.81 -16.34
N LEU A 713 23.91 -6.50 -16.08
CA LEU A 713 22.69 -5.71 -16.35
C LEU A 713 22.30 -5.68 -17.84
N LYS A 714 23.23 -5.84 -18.77
CA LYS A 714 22.96 -5.87 -20.22
C LYS A 714 22.63 -7.28 -20.74
N GLY A 715 23.00 -8.30 -19.97
CA GLY A 715 22.89 -9.71 -20.34
C GLY A 715 21.73 -10.45 -19.70
N ASP A 716 21.98 -11.75 -19.48
CA ASP A 716 21.04 -12.64 -18.78
C ASP A 716 21.01 -12.34 -17.27
N LEU A 717 19.83 -12.09 -16.75
CA LEU A 717 19.61 -11.78 -15.35
C LEU A 717 19.34 -13.03 -14.48
N GLN A 718 19.34 -14.22 -15.05
CA GLN A 718 18.96 -15.46 -14.34
C GLN A 718 20.14 -16.15 -13.65
N ASN A 719 21.37 -15.80 -14.00
CA ASN A 719 22.57 -16.42 -13.42
C ASN A 719 23.70 -15.38 -13.30
N ILE A 720 23.65 -14.57 -12.26
CA ILE A 720 24.64 -13.51 -11.99
C ILE A 720 25.66 -14.08 -11.00
N PRO A 721 26.94 -14.24 -11.39
CA PRO A 721 27.98 -14.76 -10.51
C PRO A 721 28.21 -13.86 -9.30
N ALA A 722 28.29 -14.45 -8.12
CA ALA A 722 28.58 -13.77 -6.87
C ALA A 722 29.50 -14.65 -5.99
N TYR A 723 30.31 -14.02 -5.15
CA TYR A 723 31.33 -14.70 -4.35
C TYR A 723 31.36 -14.15 -2.93
N VAL A 724 31.19 -15.02 -1.93
CA VAL A 724 31.40 -14.67 -0.52
C VAL A 724 32.90 -14.67 -0.24
N LEU A 725 33.43 -13.56 0.26
CA LEU A 725 34.88 -13.37 0.54
C LEU A 725 35.20 -13.71 2.01
N GLY A 726 35.12 -15.00 2.36
CA GLY A 726 35.49 -15.52 3.68
C GLY A 726 37.00 -15.86 3.82
N GLU A 727 37.32 -16.87 4.63
CA GLU A 727 38.65 -17.53 4.63
C GLU A 727 38.91 -18.25 3.28
N GLU A 728 37.84 -18.87 2.74
CA GLU A 728 37.77 -19.38 1.38
C GLU A 728 36.74 -18.60 0.59
N VAL A 729 37.01 -18.38 -0.69
CA VAL A 729 36.07 -17.78 -1.63
C VAL A 729 34.99 -18.80 -1.98
N LYS A 730 33.71 -18.48 -1.72
CA LYS A 730 32.57 -19.36 -2.00
C LYS A 730 31.72 -18.80 -3.14
N PRO A 731 31.68 -19.45 -4.31
CA PRO A 731 30.84 -19.03 -5.41
C PRO A 731 29.37 -19.36 -5.16
N PHE A 732 28.48 -18.49 -5.62
CA PHE A 732 27.03 -18.72 -5.71
C PHE A 732 26.43 -17.90 -6.82
N ALA A 733 25.15 -18.05 -7.09
CA ALA A 733 24.48 -17.30 -8.14
C ALA A 733 23.32 -16.46 -7.58
N LEU A 734 23.22 -15.24 -8.06
CA LEU A 734 22.09 -14.35 -7.87
C LEU A 734 21.28 -14.28 -9.18
N TYR A 735 20.02 -13.85 -9.08
CA TYR A 735 19.22 -13.53 -10.25
C TYR A 735 18.38 -12.29 -10.00
N MET A 736 17.82 -11.72 -11.05
CA MET A 736 16.83 -10.65 -10.98
C MET A 736 15.64 -10.99 -11.89
N ALA A 737 14.44 -10.61 -11.47
CA ALA A 737 13.29 -10.62 -12.36
C ALA A 737 13.55 -9.70 -13.57
N PRO A 738 12.88 -9.91 -14.71
CA PRO A 738 13.09 -9.10 -15.92
C PRO A 738 13.07 -7.60 -15.64
N LEU A 739 13.97 -6.88 -16.29
CA LEU A 739 14.10 -5.42 -16.23
C LEU A 739 13.80 -4.84 -17.61
N THR A 740 13.11 -3.70 -17.66
CA THR A 740 12.97 -2.90 -18.87
C THR A 740 14.29 -2.24 -19.24
N SER A 741 14.41 -1.70 -20.47
CA SER A 741 15.60 -0.94 -20.89
C SER A 741 15.87 0.22 -19.94
N ASP A 742 14.83 1.00 -19.64
CA ASP A 742 14.95 2.19 -18.78
C ASP A 742 15.34 1.80 -17.35
N GLU A 743 14.80 0.69 -16.80
CA GLU A 743 15.20 0.19 -15.48
C GLU A 743 16.68 -0.20 -15.42
N ARG A 744 17.22 -0.79 -16.50
CA ARG A 744 18.65 -1.15 -16.59
C ARG A 744 19.53 0.08 -16.61
N GLU A 745 19.13 1.13 -17.33
CA GLU A 745 19.86 2.40 -17.42
C GLU A 745 19.79 3.16 -16.09
N ILE A 746 18.62 3.25 -15.45
CA ILE A 746 18.47 3.86 -14.11
C ILE A 746 19.42 3.20 -13.09
N LEU A 747 19.51 1.86 -13.10
CA LEU A 747 20.43 1.13 -12.23
C LEU A 747 21.89 1.45 -12.56
N ALA A 748 22.25 1.51 -13.83
CA ALA A 748 23.59 1.83 -14.28
C ALA A 748 24.00 3.28 -13.94
N ASP A 749 23.09 4.24 -14.04
CA ASP A 749 23.30 5.65 -13.70
C ASP A 749 23.24 5.92 -12.19
N GLY A 750 22.92 4.92 -11.40
CA GLY A 750 22.94 4.95 -9.94
C GLY A 750 21.64 5.42 -9.27
N CYS A 751 20.77 6.12 -9.98
CA CYS A 751 19.39 6.43 -9.58
C CYS A 751 18.61 7.18 -10.67
N LEU A 752 17.30 7.25 -10.49
CA LEU A 752 16.37 7.98 -11.36
C LEU A 752 16.77 9.46 -11.58
N ILE A 753 17.26 10.13 -10.53
CA ILE A 753 17.67 11.54 -10.61
C ILE A 753 18.80 11.71 -11.61
N ASN A 754 19.80 10.85 -11.57
CA ASN A 754 20.94 10.91 -12.50
C ASN A 754 20.50 10.59 -13.93
N TYR A 755 19.72 9.54 -14.10
CA TYR A 755 19.20 9.11 -15.40
C TYR A 755 18.46 10.23 -16.15
N TYR A 756 17.68 11.06 -15.45
CA TYR A 756 16.93 12.16 -16.08
C TYR A 756 17.68 13.49 -16.13
N LYS A 757 18.90 13.59 -15.62
CA LYS A 757 19.77 14.76 -15.80
C LYS A 757 20.44 14.82 -17.19
N HIS A 758 20.46 13.68 -17.88
CA HIS A 758 20.99 13.51 -19.22
C HIS A 758 19.87 13.40 -20.23
#